data_576f51d8db4e428d23652ec19ade76c0
#
_entry.id   576f51d8db4e428d23652ec19ade76c0
#
_cell.length_a   1.000
_cell.length_b   1.000
_cell.length_c   1.000
_cell.angle_alpha   90.00
_cell.angle_beta   90.00
_cell.angle_gamma   90.00
#
_symmetry.space_group_name_H-M   'P 1'
#
loop_
_entity.id
_entity.type
_entity.pdbx_description
1 polymer ?
#
loop_
_entity_poly.entity_id
_entity_poly.type
_entity_poly.pdbx_seq_one_letter_code
_entity_poly.pdbx_strand_id
1 'polypeptide(L)'
;MQAMQSTRAIRVSAVLFFCAALCAVGALAQKTANAPIDRHALVTRHNVVVHEIDPNGAMAVGNGDFAFNFDVTGLQSFPEYYAKTMPIGILSDWGWHSFPNPDEYTLDDFPMTVIPKYGRQFIFPSASTSHPTPDAAYLRANPHRFGLARIGLEMTHPDGSPVLITDLNDITQTLDLWAGLLTSSFTVDGKPVRVTTSAHPTRDEVATHITSPLIASGRLKIRIAFPYASDSFGPDYQDWTHPERHTTILTRLSPTSADFDRTLDSTHYTTRASWSPGATLVETAPHQFLLSSNSGYIELTACFSPNKIASPADSESAVESASSAYWLHYWSTGGVIDLSGNSDPRAAELERRIVLSQYLMAVHDSGPLPPQETGLGVNSWYGKYHMEMYWWHAAHWALWGHPELLERSLDSLTQMMPPGRSMAALEGAKGVKWSKMTDPSGVESPSGVGPALVWQQPHPIYLAELVYRARKDRATLDRYKDIVFATADYIATFVDYDAARKEYVLGPGLNSADEKHTDLAHNLNPTMELAYWKWALETAQQWRIRLGLPPDPLWARVIANIATPTVRNGIYPAMEIPVENSPSTMTTFMFGALPGRGIDKDAMRNTLHRVAHADAPQNAVTWGTAMMAMTAARLNEPDLAIQLLVGKYDQNPFRASGYTVRRPEQTPMYMPANGGWLSAVALMAAGWDGVVDNDGKPTHAPGFPKSWHVRYENLQPLP
;
A
#
# COMPACT_ATOMS: atom_id res chain seq x y z
N MET A 1 -10.54 -80.37 4.48
CA MET A 1 -9.65 -79.52 5.28
C MET A 1 -8.76 -78.58 4.41
N GLN A 2 -8.45 -78.91 3.13
CA GLN A 2 -7.62 -78.06 2.28
C GLN A 2 -8.33 -76.84 1.72
N ALA A 3 -9.64 -76.83 1.56
CA ALA A 3 -10.38 -75.68 1.00
C ALA A 3 -10.60 -74.52 2.01
N MET A 4 -10.48 -74.76 3.34
CA MET A 4 -10.60 -73.69 4.34
C MET A 4 -9.28 -72.95 4.65
N GLN A 5 -8.13 -73.53 4.30
CA GLN A 5 -6.82 -72.86 4.49
C GLN A 5 -6.51 -71.86 3.38
N SER A 6 -6.98 -72.06 2.14
CA SER A 6 -6.76 -71.14 1.03
C SER A 6 -7.53 -69.80 1.15
N THR A 7 -8.74 -69.84 1.74
CA THR A 7 -9.55 -68.64 1.96
C THR A 7 -9.05 -67.74 3.10
N ARG A 8 -8.35 -68.31 4.10
CA ARG A 8 -7.74 -67.52 5.18
C ARG A 8 -6.46 -66.81 4.71
N ALA A 9 -5.64 -67.44 3.88
CA ALA A 9 -4.42 -66.86 3.34
C ALA A 9 -4.72 -65.70 2.42
N ILE A 10 -5.72 -65.80 1.57
CA ILE A 10 -6.16 -64.71 0.63
C ILE A 10 -6.74 -63.52 1.42
N ARG A 11 -7.50 -63.73 2.51
CA ARG A 11 -8.01 -62.62 3.32
C ARG A 11 -6.93 -61.91 4.11
N VAL A 12 -5.93 -62.62 4.65
CA VAL A 12 -4.80 -62.00 5.37
C VAL A 12 -3.90 -61.20 4.40
N SER A 13 -3.66 -61.70 3.19
CA SER A 13 -2.89 -61.00 2.18
C SER A 13 -3.61 -59.75 1.67
N ALA A 14 -4.92 -59.77 1.48
CA ALA A 14 -5.72 -58.61 1.04
C ALA A 14 -5.75 -57.50 2.13
N VAL A 15 -5.85 -57.87 3.41
CA VAL A 15 -5.86 -56.93 4.53
C VAL A 15 -4.45 -56.33 4.72
N LEU A 16 -3.38 -57.10 4.57
CA LEU A 16 -2.00 -56.59 4.64
C LEU A 16 -1.67 -55.65 3.44
N PHE A 17 -2.15 -55.93 2.26
CA PHE A 17 -2.00 -55.07 1.11
C PHE A 17 -2.80 -53.74 1.26
N PHE A 18 -4.00 -53.80 1.82
CA PHE A 18 -4.80 -52.60 2.08
C PHE A 18 -4.21 -51.75 3.20
N CYS A 19 -3.71 -52.34 4.27
CA CYS A 19 -2.99 -51.62 5.35
C CYS A 19 -1.67 -51.06 4.86
N ALA A 20 -0.91 -51.75 4.02
CA ALA A 20 0.33 -51.27 3.44
C ALA A 20 0.07 -50.11 2.43
N ALA A 21 -1.03 -50.18 1.64
CA ALA A 21 -1.42 -49.06 0.75
C ALA A 21 -1.88 -47.83 1.55
N LEU A 22 -2.65 -48.02 2.65
CA LEU A 22 -3.04 -46.91 3.54
C LEU A 22 -1.86 -46.31 4.27
N CYS A 23 -0.86 -47.10 4.71
CA CYS A 23 0.36 -46.60 5.30
C CYS A 23 1.27 -45.91 4.26
N ALA A 24 1.30 -46.38 3.02
CA ALA A 24 2.05 -45.72 1.95
C ALA A 24 1.41 -44.39 1.52
N VAL A 25 0.07 -44.32 1.45
CA VAL A 25 -0.66 -43.07 1.17
C VAL A 25 -0.51 -42.10 2.33
N GLY A 26 -0.56 -42.57 3.60
CA GLY A 26 -0.30 -41.75 4.77
C GLY A 26 1.13 -41.24 4.84
N ALA A 27 2.13 -42.07 4.48
CA ALA A 27 3.54 -41.67 4.43
C ALA A 27 3.86 -40.72 3.25
N LEU A 28 3.17 -40.87 2.12
CA LEU A 28 3.23 -39.93 1.00
C LEU A 28 2.57 -38.60 1.36
N ALA A 29 1.40 -38.60 1.99
CA ALA A 29 0.71 -37.40 2.44
C ALA A 29 1.55 -36.66 3.52
N GLN A 30 2.20 -37.39 4.43
CA GLN A 30 3.04 -36.80 5.47
C GLN A 30 4.39 -36.28 4.90
N LYS A 31 4.92 -36.89 3.83
CA LYS A 31 6.08 -36.39 3.09
C LYS A 31 5.76 -35.13 2.28
N THR A 32 4.56 -35.03 1.72
CA THR A 32 4.11 -33.86 0.96
C THR A 32 3.78 -32.68 1.89
N ALA A 33 3.28 -32.93 3.10
CA ALA A 33 2.99 -31.89 4.09
C ALA A 33 4.24 -31.13 4.59
N ASN A 34 5.42 -31.76 4.54
CA ASN A 34 6.70 -31.18 5.00
C ASN A 34 7.61 -30.75 3.83
N ALA A 35 7.21 -30.90 2.58
CA ALA A 35 8.01 -30.41 1.45
C ALA A 35 7.93 -28.87 1.40
N PRO A 36 9.02 -28.16 1.01
CA PRO A 36 8.96 -26.73 0.75
C PRO A 36 7.84 -26.39 -0.23
N ILE A 37 7.26 -25.19 -0.07
CA ILE A 37 6.25 -24.68 -1.01
C ILE A 37 6.92 -24.43 -2.37
N ASP A 38 6.34 -24.93 -3.45
CA ASP A 38 6.74 -24.55 -4.79
C ASP A 38 6.26 -23.12 -5.06
N ARG A 39 7.11 -22.17 -4.73
CA ARG A 39 6.83 -20.73 -4.79
C ARG A 39 6.63 -20.27 -6.23
N HIS A 40 7.35 -20.86 -7.20
CA HIS A 40 7.19 -20.52 -8.62
C HIS A 40 5.79 -20.93 -9.10
N ALA A 41 5.39 -22.17 -8.86
CA ALA A 41 4.06 -22.63 -9.25
C ALA A 41 2.94 -21.88 -8.53
N LEU A 42 3.17 -21.50 -7.26
CA LEU A 42 2.21 -20.71 -6.47
C LEU A 42 2.02 -19.30 -7.05
N VAL A 43 3.09 -18.58 -7.35
CA VAL A 43 3.03 -17.22 -7.87
C VAL A 43 2.49 -17.20 -9.29
N THR A 44 3.01 -18.04 -10.17
CA THR A 44 2.67 -18.02 -11.61
C THR A 44 1.24 -18.48 -11.91
N ARG A 45 0.60 -19.28 -11.05
CA ARG A 45 -0.84 -19.62 -11.23
C ARG A 45 -1.76 -18.42 -11.00
N HIS A 46 -1.23 -17.33 -10.45
CA HIS A 46 -1.94 -16.07 -10.25
C HIS A 46 -1.47 -14.93 -11.18
N ASN A 47 -0.65 -15.26 -12.19
CA ASN A 47 -0.33 -14.29 -13.25
C ASN A 47 -1.62 -13.68 -13.81
N VAL A 48 -1.62 -12.36 -13.98
CA VAL A 48 -2.80 -11.68 -14.53
C VAL A 48 -2.84 -11.85 -16.03
N VAL A 49 -3.90 -12.46 -16.54
CA VAL A 49 -4.11 -12.65 -17.98
C VAL A 49 -5.43 -11.99 -18.36
N VAL A 50 -5.40 -11.08 -19.33
CA VAL A 50 -6.58 -10.39 -19.85
C VAL A 50 -6.70 -10.55 -21.36
N HIS A 51 -7.95 -10.63 -21.85
CA HIS A 51 -8.28 -10.81 -23.26
C HIS A 51 -9.23 -9.73 -23.80
N GLU A 52 -9.58 -8.77 -22.97
CA GLU A 52 -10.54 -7.72 -23.31
C GLU A 52 -10.09 -6.36 -22.76
N ILE A 53 -10.68 -5.30 -23.26
CA ILE A 53 -10.42 -3.94 -22.85
C ILE A 53 -11.28 -3.62 -21.63
N ASP A 54 -10.65 -3.26 -20.51
CA ASP A 54 -11.31 -2.82 -19.30
C ASP A 54 -10.76 -1.43 -18.87
N PRO A 55 -11.61 -0.37 -18.83
CA PRO A 55 -11.16 0.95 -18.39
C PRO A 55 -10.71 1.00 -16.93
N ASN A 56 -11.01 -0.03 -16.15
CA ASN A 56 -10.55 -0.22 -14.78
C ASN A 56 -9.44 -1.28 -14.65
N GLY A 57 -8.93 -1.76 -15.77
CA GLY A 57 -8.00 -2.88 -15.84
C GLY A 57 -6.54 -2.48 -16.05
N ALA A 58 -6.18 -1.20 -15.89
CA ALA A 58 -4.78 -0.79 -15.96
C ALA A 58 -3.92 -1.61 -14.97
N MET A 59 -2.70 -1.94 -15.37
CA MET A 59 -1.71 -2.64 -14.55
C MET A 59 -0.43 -1.83 -14.48
N ALA A 60 0.56 -2.29 -13.70
CA ALA A 60 1.81 -1.56 -13.52
C ALA A 60 3.01 -2.51 -13.43
N VAL A 61 4.18 -1.98 -13.83
CA VAL A 61 5.50 -2.45 -13.44
C VAL A 61 6.20 -1.33 -12.68
N GLY A 62 7.06 -1.66 -11.72
CA GLY A 62 7.72 -0.65 -10.88
C GLY A 62 8.60 -1.29 -9.81
N ASN A 63 9.13 -0.45 -8.91
CA ASN A 63 10.09 -0.85 -7.90
C ASN A 63 9.85 -0.21 -6.52
N GLY A 64 8.69 0.45 -6.34
CA GLY A 64 8.32 1.16 -5.13
C GLY A 64 8.75 2.64 -5.09
N ASP A 65 9.82 3.00 -5.79
CA ASP A 65 10.26 4.39 -5.98
C ASP A 65 9.68 4.99 -7.27
N PHE A 66 9.36 4.13 -8.21
CA PHE A 66 8.92 4.42 -9.56
C PHE A 66 7.86 3.40 -10.00
N ALA A 67 6.79 3.87 -10.66
CA ALA A 67 5.80 3.01 -11.29
C ALA A 67 5.41 3.52 -12.68
N PHE A 68 5.34 2.58 -13.61
CA PHE A 68 4.84 2.75 -14.97
C PHE A 68 3.50 2.03 -15.09
N ASN A 69 2.42 2.80 -15.13
CA ASN A 69 1.07 2.26 -15.29
C ASN A 69 0.69 2.25 -16.77
N PHE A 70 0.10 1.17 -17.25
CA PHE A 70 -0.12 0.94 -18.69
C PHE A 70 -1.51 0.40 -19.01
N ASP A 71 -1.90 0.59 -20.26
CA ASP A 71 -3.12 0.06 -20.85
C ASP A 71 -2.93 -1.33 -21.46
N VAL A 72 -3.94 -1.83 -22.15
CA VAL A 72 -3.96 -3.15 -22.78
C VAL A 72 -2.87 -3.34 -23.86
N THR A 73 -2.26 -2.27 -24.37
CA THR A 73 -1.13 -2.38 -25.32
C THR A 73 0.20 -2.68 -24.66
N GLY A 74 0.27 -2.60 -23.32
CA GLY A 74 1.52 -2.74 -22.57
C GLY A 74 2.29 -1.43 -22.41
N LEU A 75 1.76 -0.33 -22.94
CA LEU A 75 2.27 1.03 -22.81
C LEU A 75 1.10 1.99 -22.47
N GLN A 76 1.23 3.29 -22.75
CA GLN A 76 0.23 4.32 -22.45
C GLN A 76 -0.34 4.90 -23.75
N SER A 77 -0.93 4.02 -24.58
CA SER A 77 -1.33 4.35 -25.95
C SER A 77 -2.69 5.04 -26.05
N PHE A 78 -3.63 4.68 -25.16
CA PHE A 78 -5.01 5.18 -25.16
C PHE A 78 -5.42 5.81 -23.83
N PRO A 79 -4.70 6.83 -23.35
CA PRO A 79 -4.92 7.39 -22.02
C PRO A 79 -6.31 8.01 -21.85
N GLU A 80 -6.93 8.51 -22.93
CA GLU A 80 -8.25 9.13 -22.88
C GLU A 80 -9.34 8.12 -22.50
N TYR A 81 -9.15 6.84 -22.85
CA TYR A 81 -10.07 5.77 -22.48
C TYR A 81 -10.08 5.52 -20.97
N TYR A 82 -8.93 5.69 -20.32
CA TYR A 82 -8.73 5.45 -18.89
C TYR A 82 -8.91 6.72 -18.03
N ALA A 83 -8.96 7.89 -18.64
CA ALA A 83 -8.89 9.19 -17.94
C ALA A 83 -9.97 9.39 -16.86
N LYS A 84 -11.17 8.80 -17.04
CA LYS A 84 -12.30 8.94 -16.10
C LYS A 84 -12.41 7.80 -15.10
N THR A 85 -11.59 6.77 -15.21
CA THR A 85 -11.68 5.58 -14.39
C THR A 85 -10.37 5.33 -13.64
N MET A 86 -9.30 5.06 -14.37
CA MET A 86 -7.99 4.70 -13.82
C MET A 86 -6.89 5.36 -14.68
N PRO A 87 -6.66 6.67 -14.51
CA PRO A 87 -5.67 7.38 -15.32
C PRO A 87 -4.32 6.69 -15.33
N ILE A 88 -3.71 6.58 -16.50
CA ILE A 88 -2.41 5.93 -16.69
C ILE A 88 -1.30 6.96 -16.88
N GLY A 89 -0.13 6.67 -16.36
CA GLY A 89 1.03 7.56 -16.43
C GLY A 89 2.22 7.00 -15.67
N ILE A 90 3.20 7.86 -15.43
CA ILE A 90 4.45 7.54 -14.75
C ILE A 90 4.56 8.41 -13.51
N LEU A 91 4.73 7.79 -12.34
CA LEU A 91 4.96 8.46 -11.07
C LEU A 91 6.26 7.99 -10.43
N SER A 92 6.89 8.88 -9.65
CA SER A 92 8.05 8.57 -8.82
C SER A 92 7.93 9.24 -7.45
N ASP A 93 8.61 8.68 -6.45
CA ASP A 93 8.62 9.20 -5.08
C ASP A 93 9.17 10.62 -4.97
N TRP A 94 10.12 11.00 -5.83
CA TRP A 94 10.66 12.36 -5.87
C TRP A 94 9.84 13.35 -6.71
N GLY A 95 8.82 12.90 -7.42
CA GLY A 95 8.04 13.69 -8.39
C GLY A 95 7.09 14.71 -7.72
N TRP A 96 7.66 15.74 -7.09
CA TRP A 96 6.90 16.79 -6.40
C TRP A 96 7.05 18.14 -7.10
N HIS A 97 5.94 18.88 -7.19
CA HIS A 97 5.87 20.20 -7.81
C HIS A 97 5.07 21.17 -6.94
N SER A 98 5.44 22.44 -6.96
CA SER A 98 4.65 23.53 -6.40
C SER A 98 4.45 24.59 -7.47
N PHE A 99 3.25 25.04 -7.64
CA PHE A 99 2.98 26.25 -8.44
C PHE A 99 3.64 27.49 -7.82
N PRO A 100 3.90 28.55 -8.61
CA PRO A 100 4.40 29.80 -8.08
C PRO A 100 3.53 30.33 -6.93
N ASN A 101 4.19 30.91 -5.91
CA ASN A 101 3.58 31.51 -4.73
C ASN A 101 3.81 33.04 -4.72
N PRO A 102 3.15 33.80 -5.60
CA PRO A 102 3.39 35.24 -5.71
C PRO A 102 2.92 36.04 -4.48
N ASP A 103 2.00 35.49 -3.72
CA ASP A 103 1.47 36.12 -2.50
C ASP A 103 2.28 35.71 -1.24
N GLU A 104 3.32 34.88 -1.41
CA GLU A 104 4.24 34.45 -0.35
C GLU A 104 3.54 33.75 0.84
N TYR A 105 2.44 33.03 0.59
CA TYR A 105 1.71 32.30 1.63
C TYR A 105 2.60 31.33 2.40
N THR A 106 2.48 31.38 3.73
CA THR A 106 3.20 30.53 4.67
C THR A 106 2.22 29.90 5.67
N LEU A 107 2.70 28.93 6.46
CA LEU A 107 1.87 28.33 7.52
C LEU A 107 1.53 29.33 8.64
N ASP A 108 2.28 30.41 8.78
CA ASP A 108 1.99 31.46 9.77
C ASP A 108 0.73 32.26 9.39
N ASP A 109 0.38 32.29 8.10
CA ASP A 109 -0.84 32.92 7.59
C ASP A 109 -2.07 32.03 7.74
N PHE A 110 -1.86 30.77 8.11
CA PHE A 110 -2.92 29.77 8.12
C PHE A 110 -3.89 29.98 9.30
N PRO A 111 -5.22 29.83 9.10
CA PRO A 111 -6.20 29.91 10.17
C PRO A 111 -5.92 28.88 11.27
N MET A 112 -5.82 29.35 12.52
CA MET A 112 -5.61 28.51 13.69
C MET A 112 -6.89 28.28 14.46
N THR A 113 -7.19 27.04 14.79
CA THR A 113 -8.22 26.67 15.74
C THR A 113 -7.63 26.61 17.13
N VAL A 114 -8.30 27.25 18.10
CA VAL A 114 -7.88 27.28 19.50
C VAL A 114 -8.96 26.62 20.35
N ILE A 115 -8.60 25.56 21.09
CA ILE A 115 -9.51 24.85 22.00
C ILE A 115 -8.95 24.91 23.42
N PRO A 116 -9.72 25.42 24.40
CA PRO A 116 -9.34 25.34 25.82
C PRO A 116 -9.28 23.86 26.26
N LYS A 117 -8.21 23.51 26.99
CA LYS A 117 -7.95 22.13 27.41
C LYS A 117 -7.23 22.09 28.75
N TYR A 118 -7.92 21.75 29.83
CA TYR A 118 -7.36 21.54 31.19
C TYR A 118 -6.33 22.60 31.62
N GLY A 119 -6.68 23.90 31.44
CA GLY A 119 -5.85 25.03 31.86
C GLY A 119 -4.75 25.42 30.87
N ARG A 120 -4.72 24.82 29.71
CA ARG A 120 -3.87 25.20 28.55
C ARG A 120 -4.70 25.45 27.31
N GLN A 121 -4.08 25.92 26.24
CA GLN A 121 -4.69 26.02 24.92
C GLN A 121 -4.10 24.93 24.01
N PHE A 122 -4.98 24.32 23.24
CA PHE A 122 -4.63 23.43 22.17
C PHE A 122 -4.82 24.19 20.85
N ILE A 123 -3.74 24.41 20.12
CA ILE A 123 -3.73 25.24 18.92
C ILE A 123 -3.23 24.39 17.74
N PHE A 124 -3.98 24.38 16.66
CA PHE A 124 -3.58 23.67 15.45
C PHE A 124 -4.11 24.35 14.19
N PRO A 125 -3.43 24.20 13.03
CA PRO A 125 -3.90 24.74 11.76
C PRO A 125 -5.17 24.01 11.31
N SER A 126 -6.23 24.74 11.03
CA SER A 126 -7.51 24.18 10.58
C SER A 126 -8.17 25.10 9.57
N ALA A 127 -8.55 24.56 8.43
CA ALA A 127 -9.27 25.30 7.39
C ALA A 127 -10.50 24.53 6.91
N SER A 128 -11.52 25.30 6.51
CA SER A 128 -12.66 24.73 5.79
C SER A 128 -12.16 24.10 4.47
N THR A 129 -12.58 22.86 4.20
CA THR A 129 -12.29 22.19 2.94
C THR A 129 -13.28 22.53 1.83
N SER A 130 -14.47 23.01 2.19
CA SER A 130 -15.53 23.41 1.26
C SER A 130 -15.42 24.88 0.81
N HIS A 131 -14.87 25.74 1.68
CA HIS A 131 -14.67 27.17 1.44
C HIS A 131 -13.29 27.59 1.99
N PRO A 132 -12.20 27.14 1.37
CA PRO A 132 -10.86 27.49 1.83
C PRO A 132 -10.57 28.96 1.55
N THR A 133 -9.78 29.61 2.42
CA THR A 133 -9.13 30.89 2.10
C THR A 133 -8.05 30.66 1.02
N PRO A 134 -7.62 31.68 0.28
CA PRO A 134 -6.61 31.50 -0.78
C PRO A 134 -5.31 30.87 -0.28
N ASP A 135 -4.78 31.32 0.87
CA ASP A 135 -3.62 30.74 1.54
C ASP A 135 -3.82 29.25 1.89
N ALA A 136 -4.98 28.92 2.46
CA ALA A 136 -5.33 27.55 2.80
C ALA A 136 -5.47 26.65 1.55
N ALA A 137 -6.05 27.16 0.49
CA ALA A 137 -6.16 26.44 -0.79
C ALA A 137 -4.77 26.16 -1.38
N TYR A 138 -3.91 27.19 -1.43
CA TYR A 138 -2.55 27.07 -1.94
C TYR A 138 -1.70 26.09 -1.12
N LEU A 139 -1.63 26.27 0.21
CA LEU A 139 -0.79 25.44 1.09
C LEU A 139 -1.28 23.97 1.16
N ARG A 140 -2.57 23.75 0.95
CA ARG A 140 -3.11 22.39 0.88
C ARG A 140 -2.76 21.69 -0.42
N ALA A 141 -2.81 22.41 -1.55
CA ALA A 141 -2.52 21.85 -2.87
C ALA A 141 -1.02 21.72 -3.15
N ASN A 142 -0.16 22.49 -2.49
CA ASN A 142 1.28 22.51 -2.75
C ASN A 142 2.12 22.04 -1.56
N PRO A 143 3.20 21.27 -1.84
CA PRO A 143 3.49 20.65 -3.11
C PRO A 143 2.51 19.52 -3.44
N HIS A 144 2.40 19.17 -4.72
CA HIS A 144 1.62 18.04 -5.23
C HIS A 144 2.49 17.12 -6.08
N ARG A 145 2.09 15.84 -6.23
CA ARG A 145 2.78 14.93 -7.14
C ARG A 145 2.38 15.20 -8.58
N PHE A 146 3.33 15.09 -9.50
CA PHE A 146 3.10 15.30 -10.93
C PHE A 146 3.54 14.08 -11.76
N GLY A 147 2.95 13.94 -12.95
CA GLY A 147 3.29 12.88 -13.90
C GLY A 147 4.55 13.23 -14.67
N LEU A 148 5.49 12.27 -14.75
CA LEU A 148 6.80 12.50 -15.37
C LEU A 148 6.74 12.57 -16.89
N ALA A 149 6.01 11.63 -17.50
CA ALA A 149 5.86 11.52 -18.96
C ALA A 149 4.70 10.58 -19.30
N ARG A 150 4.46 10.43 -20.58
CA ARG A 150 3.61 9.39 -21.18
C ARG A 150 4.35 8.75 -22.33
N ILE A 151 4.47 7.41 -22.31
CA ILE A 151 5.11 6.61 -23.34
C ILE A 151 4.07 5.64 -23.90
N GLY A 152 3.71 5.76 -25.17
CA GLY A 152 2.64 4.96 -25.77
C GLY A 152 2.87 4.69 -27.24
N LEU A 153 2.08 3.79 -27.81
CA LEU A 153 2.08 3.54 -29.25
C LEU A 153 1.23 4.60 -29.98
N GLU A 154 1.72 5.06 -31.09
CA GLU A 154 0.95 5.79 -32.10
C GLU A 154 0.80 4.89 -33.31
N MET A 155 -0.45 4.54 -33.64
CA MET A 155 -0.77 3.59 -34.70
C MET A 155 -1.77 4.19 -35.68
N THR A 156 -1.61 3.86 -36.97
CA THR A 156 -2.51 4.33 -38.04
C THR A 156 -2.99 3.18 -38.91
N HIS A 157 -4.20 3.33 -39.46
CA HIS A 157 -4.74 2.49 -40.51
C HIS A 157 -4.03 2.73 -41.85
N PRO A 158 -4.23 1.88 -42.88
CA PRO A 158 -3.63 2.07 -44.20
C PRO A 158 -3.99 3.39 -44.88
N ASP A 159 -5.12 3.97 -44.55
CA ASP A 159 -5.59 5.26 -45.02
C ASP A 159 -5.04 6.47 -44.26
N GLY A 160 -4.24 6.22 -43.21
CA GLY A 160 -3.64 7.24 -42.36
C GLY A 160 -4.50 7.69 -41.18
N SER A 161 -5.73 7.19 -41.04
CA SER A 161 -6.56 7.48 -39.87
C SER A 161 -5.99 6.85 -38.59
N PRO A 162 -6.14 7.45 -37.39
CA PRO A 162 -5.65 6.91 -36.14
C PRO A 162 -6.40 5.63 -35.75
N VAL A 163 -5.66 4.66 -35.23
CA VAL A 163 -6.23 3.45 -34.62
C VAL A 163 -6.86 3.81 -33.29
N LEU A 164 -8.07 3.35 -33.06
CA LEU A 164 -8.76 3.48 -31.77
C LEU A 164 -8.57 2.22 -30.93
N ILE A 165 -8.75 2.31 -29.62
CA ILE A 165 -8.61 1.15 -28.73
C ILE A 165 -9.57 0.01 -29.11
N THR A 166 -10.75 0.34 -29.65
CA THR A 166 -11.77 -0.61 -30.13
C THR A 166 -11.39 -1.33 -31.43
N ASP A 167 -10.33 -0.89 -32.13
CA ASP A 167 -9.84 -1.51 -33.35
C ASP A 167 -8.81 -2.63 -33.07
N LEU A 168 -8.42 -2.77 -31.77
CA LEU A 168 -7.55 -3.83 -31.34
C LEU A 168 -8.31 -5.16 -31.30
N ASN A 169 -7.72 -6.21 -31.89
CA ASN A 169 -8.30 -7.54 -31.91
C ASN A 169 -7.29 -8.57 -31.37
N ASP A 170 -7.74 -9.78 -31.07
CA ASP A 170 -6.93 -10.91 -30.61
C ASP A 170 -6.07 -10.57 -29.37
N ILE A 171 -6.62 -9.80 -28.46
CA ILE A 171 -5.92 -9.27 -27.30
C ILE A 171 -5.54 -10.41 -26.34
N THR A 172 -4.27 -10.46 -25.98
CA THR A 172 -3.76 -11.26 -24.86
C THR A 172 -2.67 -10.46 -24.15
N GLN A 173 -2.95 -10.05 -22.92
CA GLN A 173 -1.97 -9.37 -22.07
C GLN A 173 -1.70 -10.22 -20.83
N THR A 174 -0.44 -10.49 -20.54
CA THR A 174 0.00 -11.29 -19.39
C THR A 174 1.01 -10.51 -18.57
N LEU A 175 0.71 -10.30 -17.29
CA LEU A 175 1.67 -9.83 -16.30
C LEU A 175 2.25 -11.06 -15.58
N ASP A 176 3.50 -11.38 -15.86
CA ASP A 176 4.24 -12.42 -15.14
C ASP A 176 4.77 -11.86 -13.83
N LEU A 177 4.10 -12.21 -12.74
CA LEU A 177 4.42 -11.74 -11.40
C LEU A 177 5.78 -12.24 -10.90
N TRP A 178 6.21 -13.42 -11.38
CA TRP A 178 7.49 -14.03 -10.98
C TRP A 178 8.70 -13.29 -11.56
N ALA A 179 8.54 -12.73 -12.74
CA ALA A 179 9.60 -12.00 -13.45
C ALA A 179 9.43 -10.47 -13.41
N GLY A 180 8.25 -9.97 -12.99
CA GLY A 180 7.91 -8.56 -13.11
C GLY A 180 7.89 -8.09 -14.56
N LEU A 181 7.44 -8.97 -15.46
CA LEU A 181 7.45 -8.77 -16.91
C LEU A 181 6.03 -8.75 -17.45
N LEU A 182 5.72 -7.68 -18.16
CA LEU A 182 4.50 -7.61 -18.97
C LEU A 182 4.76 -8.08 -20.39
N THR A 183 3.83 -8.88 -20.91
CA THR A 183 3.72 -9.17 -22.34
C THR A 183 2.33 -8.82 -22.82
N SER A 184 2.22 -8.00 -23.86
CA SER A 184 0.97 -7.69 -24.54
C SER A 184 1.04 -8.10 -26.00
N SER A 185 0.01 -8.76 -26.51
CA SER A 185 -0.12 -9.18 -27.91
C SER A 185 -1.52 -8.84 -28.40
N PHE A 186 -1.62 -8.25 -29.58
CA PHE A 186 -2.88 -7.89 -30.24
C PHE A 186 -2.68 -7.77 -31.75
N THR A 187 -3.75 -7.59 -32.50
CA THR A 187 -3.68 -7.33 -33.93
C THR A 187 -4.35 -5.99 -34.28
N VAL A 188 -3.80 -5.30 -35.30
CA VAL A 188 -4.36 -4.10 -35.93
C VAL A 188 -4.41 -4.34 -37.41
N ASP A 189 -5.58 -4.25 -38.05
CA ASP A 189 -5.80 -4.61 -39.47
C ASP A 189 -5.23 -6.00 -39.83
N GLY A 190 -5.38 -6.98 -38.90
CA GLY A 190 -4.85 -8.34 -39.07
C GLY A 190 -3.31 -8.45 -39.00
N LYS A 191 -2.60 -7.39 -38.60
CA LYS A 191 -1.15 -7.39 -38.38
C LYS A 191 -0.82 -7.53 -36.91
N PRO A 192 0.05 -8.47 -36.52
CA PRO A 192 0.39 -8.70 -35.12
C PRO A 192 1.25 -7.56 -34.57
N VAL A 193 0.98 -7.24 -33.30
CA VAL A 193 1.81 -6.37 -32.46
C VAL A 193 2.11 -7.14 -31.18
N ARG A 194 3.38 -7.19 -30.77
CA ARG A 194 3.81 -7.74 -29.49
C ARG A 194 4.66 -6.70 -28.76
N VAL A 195 4.36 -6.50 -27.50
CA VAL A 195 5.04 -5.56 -26.60
C VAL A 195 5.48 -6.32 -25.35
N THR A 196 6.72 -6.15 -24.93
CA THR A 196 7.17 -6.50 -23.58
C THR A 196 7.55 -5.23 -22.85
N THR A 197 7.29 -5.17 -21.55
CA THR A 197 7.60 -4.01 -20.70
C THR A 197 8.05 -4.48 -19.33
N SER A 198 9.15 -3.91 -18.82
CA SER A 198 9.69 -4.16 -17.49
C SER A 198 10.22 -2.88 -16.86
N ALA A 199 10.35 -2.84 -15.52
CA ALA A 199 10.94 -1.74 -14.77
C ALA A 199 12.25 -2.18 -14.11
N HIS A 200 13.23 -1.27 -14.06
CA HIS A 200 14.49 -1.53 -13.37
C HIS A 200 14.25 -1.55 -11.84
N PRO A 201 14.84 -2.49 -11.09
CA PRO A 201 14.51 -2.67 -9.67
C PRO A 201 15.06 -1.60 -8.73
N THR A 202 16.01 -0.76 -9.15
CA THR A 202 16.67 0.24 -8.29
C THR A 202 16.88 1.58 -9.00
N ARG A 203 16.33 1.77 -10.17
CA ARG A 203 16.36 3.03 -10.92
C ARG A 203 14.97 3.34 -11.44
N ASP A 204 14.64 4.58 -11.57
CA ASP A 204 13.39 5.03 -12.19
C ASP A 204 13.50 4.86 -13.70
N GLU A 205 13.46 3.63 -14.16
CA GLU A 205 13.70 3.28 -15.55
C GLU A 205 12.73 2.19 -16.00
N VAL A 206 12.11 2.44 -17.14
CA VAL A 206 11.26 1.48 -17.87
C VAL A 206 11.90 1.10 -19.18
N ALA A 207 11.78 -0.17 -19.54
CA ALA A 207 12.24 -0.72 -20.83
C ALA A 207 11.11 -1.41 -21.55
N THR A 208 11.09 -1.29 -22.88
CA THR A 208 10.09 -1.95 -23.72
C THR A 208 10.71 -2.45 -25.02
N HIS A 209 10.28 -3.64 -25.47
CA HIS A 209 10.59 -4.22 -26.76
C HIS A 209 9.30 -4.43 -27.55
N ILE A 210 9.22 -3.89 -28.75
CA ILE A 210 8.03 -3.92 -29.60
C ILE A 210 8.38 -4.58 -30.94
N THR A 211 7.62 -5.58 -31.32
CA THR A 211 7.75 -6.24 -32.64
C THR A 211 6.46 -6.17 -33.41
N SER A 212 6.51 -5.70 -34.65
CA SER A 212 5.36 -5.67 -35.55
C SER A 212 5.79 -5.36 -36.99
N PRO A 213 5.14 -5.92 -38.01
CA PRO A 213 5.33 -5.48 -39.41
C PRO A 213 4.82 -4.04 -39.64
N LEU A 214 4.00 -3.48 -38.73
CA LEU A 214 3.51 -2.11 -38.79
C LEU A 214 4.64 -1.09 -38.55
N ILE A 215 5.72 -1.45 -37.89
CA ILE A 215 6.88 -0.59 -37.62
C ILE A 215 7.57 -0.26 -38.97
N ALA A 216 7.97 -1.29 -39.73
CA ALA A 216 8.66 -1.11 -40.98
C ALA A 216 7.81 -0.36 -42.04
N SER A 217 6.50 -0.45 -41.95
CA SER A 217 5.58 0.31 -42.80
C SER A 217 5.33 1.76 -42.35
N GLY A 218 5.93 2.19 -41.21
CA GLY A 218 5.74 3.52 -40.61
C GLY A 218 4.38 3.75 -39.93
N ARG A 219 3.57 2.70 -39.84
CA ARG A 219 2.22 2.74 -39.24
C ARG A 219 2.19 2.56 -37.73
N LEU A 220 3.29 2.11 -37.11
CA LEU A 220 3.45 2.03 -35.68
C LEU A 220 4.74 2.76 -35.27
N LYS A 221 4.63 3.66 -34.32
CA LYS A 221 5.69 4.46 -33.73
C LYS A 221 5.53 4.48 -32.22
N ILE A 222 6.58 4.87 -31.47
CA ILE A 222 6.49 5.16 -30.05
C ILE A 222 6.35 6.68 -29.88
N ARG A 223 5.32 7.13 -29.17
CA ARG A 223 5.15 8.50 -28.71
C ARG A 223 5.74 8.67 -27.33
N ILE A 224 6.58 9.68 -27.15
CA ILE A 224 7.05 10.15 -25.85
C ILE A 224 6.51 11.58 -25.68
N ALA A 225 5.76 11.83 -24.63
CA ALA A 225 5.14 13.14 -24.37
C ALA A 225 5.29 13.52 -22.90
N PHE A 226 5.42 14.83 -22.65
CA PHE A 226 5.65 15.37 -21.32
C PHE A 226 4.55 16.35 -20.95
N PRO A 227 3.82 16.12 -19.82
CA PRO A 227 2.78 17.03 -19.34
C PRO A 227 3.37 18.19 -18.53
N TYR A 228 2.53 19.18 -18.26
CA TYR A 228 2.69 20.05 -17.12
C TYR A 228 2.06 19.41 -15.86
N ALA A 229 2.31 19.98 -14.68
CA ALA A 229 1.77 19.50 -13.42
C ALA A 229 0.29 19.87 -13.26
N SER A 230 -0.47 19.04 -12.55
CA SER A 230 -1.86 19.31 -12.16
C SER A 230 -1.99 19.21 -10.64
N ASP A 231 -2.61 20.23 -10.02
CA ASP A 231 -2.97 20.26 -8.60
C ASP A 231 -4.36 19.68 -8.33
N SER A 232 -4.77 18.71 -9.12
CA SER A 232 -6.03 18.03 -8.89
C SER A 232 -6.05 17.32 -7.54
N PHE A 233 -7.15 17.50 -6.83
CA PHE A 233 -7.42 16.74 -5.61
C PHE A 233 -7.63 15.24 -5.86
N GLY A 234 -8.11 14.92 -7.06
CA GLY A 234 -8.42 13.56 -7.51
C GLY A 234 -7.26 12.86 -8.22
N PRO A 235 -7.57 11.82 -9.00
CA PRO A 235 -6.58 10.93 -9.59
C PRO A 235 -5.77 11.54 -10.73
N ASP A 236 -6.17 12.69 -11.29
CA ASP A 236 -5.45 13.32 -12.38
C ASP A 236 -4.25 14.13 -11.86
N TYR A 237 -3.09 13.88 -12.43
CA TYR A 237 -1.81 14.47 -12.05
C TYR A 237 -1.03 15.02 -13.25
N GLN A 238 -1.70 15.19 -14.40
CA GLN A 238 -1.13 15.58 -15.68
C GLN A 238 -1.97 16.67 -16.32
N ASP A 239 -1.38 17.80 -16.67
CA ASP A 239 -2.02 18.85 -17.46
C ASP A 239 -1.43 18.86 -18.88
N TRP A 240 -2.27 18.57 -19.86
CA TRP A 240 -1.93 18.52 -21.28
C TRP A 240 -2.41 19.79 -22.04
N THR A 241 -3.00 20.75 -21.34
CA THR A 241 -3.68 21.90 -21.96
C THR A 241 -2.86 23.18 -21.97
N HIS A 242 -1.73 23.22 -21.21
CA HIS A 242 -0.89 24.39 -21.05
C HIS A 242 0.56 24.14 -21.46
N PRO A 243 0.85 23.84 -22.74
CA PRO A 243 2.21 23.57 -23.21
C PRO A 243 3.16 24.77 -23.05
N GLU A 244 2.64 26.00 -22.98
CA GLU A 244 3.41 27.21 -22.81
C GLU A 244 3.96 27.42 -21.39
N ARG A 245 3.47 26.66 -20.38
CA ARG A 245 3.87 26.80 -18.98
C ARG A 245 5.11 25.99 -18.60
N HIS A 246 5.63 25.17 -19.49
CA HIS A 246 6.79 24.33 -19.23
C HIS A 246 7.68 24.21 -20.45
N THR A 247 8.91 23.69 -20.25
CA THR A 247 9.86 23.53 -21.35
C THR A 247 10.41 22.12 -21.41
N THR A 248 10.75 21.68 -22.64
CA THR A 248 11.52 20.46 -22.90
C THR A 248 12.68 20.80 -23.82
N ILE A 249 13.91 20.59 -23.35
CA ILE A 249 15.10 20.76 -24.17
C ILE A 249 15.64 19.39 -24.54
N LEU A 250 15.61 19.05 -25.83
CA LEU A 250 16.18 17.81 -26.36
C LEU A 250 17.66 17.97 -26.62
N THR A 251 18.50 17.20 -25.95
CA THR A 251 19.93 17.10 -26.17
C THR A 251 20.29 15.69 -26.69
N ARG A 252 20.74 15.59 -27.95
CA ARG A 252 21.19 14.31 -28.50
C ARG A 252 22.56 13.95 -27.95
N LEU A 253 22.68 12.78 -27.35
CA LEU A 253 23.92 12.24 -26.81
C LEU A 253 24.65 11.33 -27.81
N SER A 254 23.87 10.61 -28.62
CA SER A 254 24.35 9.68 -29.67
C SER A 254 23.27 9.49 -30.74
N PRO A 255 23.52 8.73 -31.82
CA PRO A 255 22.47 8.36 -32.76
C PRO A 255 21.29 7.59 -32.15
N THR A 256 21.48 6.99 -30.97
CA THR A 256 20.51 6.11 -30.33
C THR A 256 20.17 6.56 -28.89
N SER A 257 20.50 7.77 -28.49
CA SER A 257 20.15 8.27 -27.17
C SER A 257 20.04 9.79 -27.12
N ALA A 258 19.17 10.28 -26.23
CA ALA A 258 18.98 11.70 -25.98
C ALA A 258 18.51 11.95 -24.53
N ASP A 259 18.84 13.14 -24.04
CA ASP A 259 18.27 13.70 -22.81
C ASP A 259 17.14 14.67 -23.16
N PHE A 260 16.09 14.63 -22.37
CA PHE A 260 15.02 15.62 -22.31
C PHE A 260 15.11 16.34 -20.97
N ASP A 261 15.70 17.54 -20.99
CA ASP A 261 15.76 18.39 -19.82
C ASP A 261 14.42 19.13 -19.66
N ARG A 262 13.75 18.86 -18.55
CA ARG A 262 12.40 19.35 -18.25
C ARG A 262 12.46 20.46 -17.23
N THR A 263 11.66 21.51 -17.46
CA THR A 263 11.47 22.59 -16.50
C THR A 263 9.96 22.90 -16.40
N LEU A 264 9.44 22.79 -15.18
CA LEU A 264 8.08 23.15 -14.78
C LEU A 264 8.19 24.16 -13.64
N ASP A 265 8.00 25.45 -13.90
CA ASP A 265 8.26 26.53 -12.94
C ASP A 265 9.67 26.39 -12.27
N SER A 266 9.73 26.10 -10.97
CA SER A 266 10.99 25.85 -10.26
C SER A 266 11.42 24.37 -10.23
N THR A 267 10.59 23.47 -10.74
CA THR A 267 10.90 22.03 -10.75
C THR A 267 11.66 21.66 -12.01
N HIS A 268 12.77 20.93 -11.83
CA HIS A 268 13.62 20.45 -12.92
C HIS A 268 13.83 18.95 -12.81
N TYR A 269 13.85 18.26 -13.94
CA TYR A 269 14.24 16.85 -14.02
C TYR A 269 14.73 16.49 -15.42
N THR A 270 15.46 15.40 -15.54
CA THR A 270 15.95 14.87 -16.81
C THR A 270 15.35 13.49 -17.09
N THR A 271 14.92 13.27 -18.32
CA THR A 271 14.60 11.94 -18.85
C THR A 271 15.64 11.57 -19.87
N ARG A 272 16.35 10.46 -19.67
CA ARG A 272 17.24 9.88 -20.69
C ARG A 272 16.53 8.75 -21.40
N ALA A 273 16.37 8.86 -22.71
CA ALA A 273 15.89 7.80 -23.57
C ALA A 273 17.04 7.20 -24.40
N SER A 274 17.03 5.87 -24.53
CA SER A 274 17.91 5.11 -25.43
C SER A 274 17.07 4.14 -26.26
N TRP A 275 17.43 3.93 -27.50
CA TRP A 275 16.64 3.12 -28.42
C TRP A 275 17.49 2.28 -29.36
N SER A 276 16.88 1.28 -30.01
CA SER A 276 17.53 0.37 -30.95
C SER A 276 18.15 1.11 -32.17
N PRO A 277 19.29 0.65 -32.68
CA PRO A 277 19.90 1.23 -33.89
C PRO A 277 18.95 1.27 -35.09
N GLY A 278 19.03 2.35 -35.86
CA GLY A 278 18.19 2.55 -37.05
C GLY A 278 16.85 3.22 -36.75
N ALA A 279 16.48 3.42 -35.48
CA ALA A 279 15.33 4.22 -35.12
C ALA A 279 15.68 5.72 -35.08
N THR A 280 14.71 6.56 -35.39
CA THR A 280 14.84 8.01 -35.52
C THR A 280 13.80 8.69 -34.63
N LEU A 281 14.27 9.57 -33.74
CA LEU A 281 13.43 10.40 -32.89
C LEU A 281 13.20 11.78 -33.52
N VAL A 282 11.95 12.25 -33.58
CA VAL A 282 11.58 13.57 -34.14
C VAL A 282 10.59 14.24 -33.21
N GLU A 283 10.78 15.53 -32.94
CA GLU A 283 9.78 16.36 -32.28
C GLU A 283 8.65 16.69 -33.26
N THR A 284 7.42 16.43 -32.87
CA THR A 284 6.22 16.60 -33.74
C THR A 284 5.30 17.71 -33.27
N ALA A 285 5.36 18.04 -31.98
CA ALA A 285 4.67 19.17 -31.37
C ALA A 285 5.43 19.58 -30.07
N PRO A 286 5.16 20.71 -29.47
CA PRO A 286 5.76 21.07 -28.18
C PRO A 286 5.61 19.92 -27.18
N HIS A 287 6.76 19.49 -26.63
CA HIS A 287 6.86 18.40 -25.63
C HIS A 287 6.45 17.00 -26.12
N GLN A 288 6.25 16.81 -27.43
CA GLN A 288 5.85 15.54 -28.03
C GLN A 288 6.85 15.05 -29.07
N PHE A 289 7.26 13.81 -28.94
CA PHE A 289 8.29 13.20 -29.76
C PHE A 289 7.81 11.85 -30.27
N LEU A 290 8.15 11.53 -31.55
CA LEU A 290 7.90 10.23 -32.16
C LEU A 290 9.21 9.52 -32.47
N LEU A 291 9.31 8.28 -32.00
CA LEU A 291 10.38 7.35 -32.35
C LEU A 291 9.85 6.38 -33.40
N SER A 292 10.46 6.39 -34.58
CA SER A 292 10.12 5.53 -35.73
C SER A 292 11.31 4.69 -36.15
N SER A 293 11.08 3.53 -36.79
CA SER A 293 12.12 2.65 -37.32
C SER A 293 11.72 2.04 -38.66
N ASN A 294 12.71 1.67 -39.46
CA ASN A 294 12.51 0.91 -40.68
C ASN A 294 12.68 -0.60 -40.48
N SER A 295 12.97 -1.05 -39.26
CA SER A 295 13.07 -2.45 -38.89
C SER A 295 11.71 -3.03 -38.47
N GLY A 296 11.65 -4.33 -38.23
CA GLY A 296 10.45 -4.98 -37.70
C GLY A 296 10.29 -4.85 -36.16
N TYR A 297 11.19 -4.10 -35.49
CA TYR A 297 11.17 -3.94 -34.02
C TYR A 297 11.67 -2.54 -33.61
N ILE A 298 11.28 -2.13 -32.39
CA ILE A 298 11.84 -0.98 -31.67
C ILE A 298 12.04 -1.40 -30.21
N GLU A 299 13.23 -1.14 -29.68
CA GLU A 299 13.52 -1.15 -28.26
C GLU A 299 13.61 0.29 -27.76
N LEU A 300 13.13 0.52 -26.56
CA LEU A 300 13.22 1.81 -25.87
C LEU A 300 13.48 1.57 -24.38
N THR A 301 14.46 2.28 -23.83
CA THR A 301 14.59 2.47 -22.38
C THR A 301 14.40 3.95 -22.06
N ALA A 302 13.75 4.26 -20.95
CA ALA A 302 13.56 5.63 -20.46
C ALA A 302 13.83 5.67 -18.95
N CYS A 303 14.87 6.41 -18.58
CA CYS A 303 15.30 6.63 -17.20
C CYS A 303 14.98 8.06 -16.79
N PHE A 304 14.41 8.23 -15.60
CA PHE A 304 13.99 9.52 -15.04
C PHE A 304 14.80 9.86 -13.81
N SER A 305 15.13 11.15 -13.62
CA SER A 305 15.92 11.59 -12.46
C SER A 305 15.66 13.07 -12.16
N PRO A 306 15.55 13.47 -10.87
CA PRO A 306 15.52 14.88 -10.47
C PRO A 306 16.85 15.59 -10.72
N ASN A 307 17.90 14.83 -11.06
CA ASN A 307 19.25 15.32 -11.32
C ASN A 307 19.70 14.95 -12.74
N LYS A 308 20.79 15.55 -13.21
CA LYS A 308 21.42 15.11 -14.46
C LYS A 308 21.86 13.66 -14.36
N ILE A 309 21.50 12.88 -15.39
CA ILE A 309 21.83 11.47 -15.45
C ILE A 309 23.29 11.30 -15.92
N ALA A 310 24.14 10.80 -15.06
CA ALA A 310 25.58 10.64 -15.36
C ALA A 310 25.86 9.36 -16.13
N SER A 311 25.15 8.26 -15.80
CA SER A 311 25.37 6.94 -16.43
C SER A 311 24.52 6.78 -17.70
N PRO A 312 24.97 6.03 -18.70
CA PRO A 312 24.10 5.61 -19.80
C PRO A 312 22.82 4.91 -19.27
N ALA A 313 21.73 4.99 -20.01
CA ALA A 313 20.59 4.11 -19.78
C ALA A 313 21.01 2.65 -20.04
N ASP A 314 20.42 1.70 -19.34
CA ASP A 314 20.65 0.29 -19.58
C ASP A 314 20.05 -0.15 -20.92
N SER A 315 20.50 -1.27 -21.47
CA SER A 315 19.79 -1.88 -22.59
C SER A 315 18.46 -2.46 -22.11
N GLU A 316 17.50 -2.59 -23.02
CA GLU A 316 16.21 -3.21 -22.71
C GLU A 316 16.39 -4.60 -22.03
N SER A 317 17.23 -5.45 -22.60
CA SER A 317 17.51 -6.77 -22.04
C SER A 317 18.22 -6.76 -20.68
N ALA A 318 18.98 -5.71 -20.36
CA ALA A 318 19.59 -5.55 -19.04
C ALA A 318 18.53 -5.19 -18.00
N VAL A 319 17.59 -4.32 -18.33
CA VAL A 319 16.47 -3.97 -17.45
C VAL A 319 15.56 -5.18 -17.20
N GLU A 320 15.20 -5.93 -18.24
CA GLU A 320 14.41 -7.17 -18.10
C GLU A 320 15.12 -8.21 -17.23
N SER A 321 16.42 -8.41 -17.44
CA SER A 321 17.22 -9.34 -16.63
C SER A 321 17.30 -8.89 -15.16
N ALA A 322 17.48 -7.59 -14.90
CA ALA A 322 17.53 -7.04 -13.57
C ALA A 322 16.18 -7.17 -12.85
N SER A 323 15.06 -6.89 -13.55
CA SER A 323 13.71 -7.10 -13.04
C SER A 323 13.49 -8.56 -12.64
N SER A 324 13.79 -9.50 -13.54
CA SER A 324 13.63 -10.94 -13.30
C SER A 324 14.46 -11.42 -12.11
N ALA A 325 15.69 -10.93 -11.95
CA ALA A 325 16.56 -11.27 -10.82
C ALA A 325 16.01 -10.73 -9.49
N TYR A 326 15.50 -9.51 -9.48
CA TYR A 326 14.88 -8.90 -8.30
C TYR A 326 13.64 -9.67 -7.86
N TRP A 327 12.70 -9.93 -8.76
CA TRP A 327 11.46 -10.63 -8.44
C TRP A 327 11.71 -12.09 -8.03
N LEU A 328 12.67 -12.77 -8.66
CA LEU A 328 13.13 -14.09 -8.21
C LEU A 328 13.61 -14.04 -6.76
N HIS A 329 14.41 -13.03 -6.39
CA HIS A 329 14.88 -12.85 -5.02
C HIS A 329 13.71 -12.56 -4.06
N TYR A 330 12.84 -11.61 -4.41
CA TYR A 330 11.67 -11.21 -3.61
C TYR A 330 10.80 -12.42 -3.25
N TRP A 331 10.36 -13.18 -4.26
CA TRP A 331 9.52 -14.36 -4.05
C TRP A 331 10.23 -15.50 -3.34
N SER A 332 11.54 -15.64 -3.52
CA SER A 332 12.31 -16.73 -2.91
C SER A 332 12.62 -16.50 -1.43
N THR A 333 12.67 -15.24 -0.97
CA THR A 333 13.08 -14.89 0.40
C THR A 333 11.93 -14.46 1.31
N GLY A 334 10.87 -13.88 0.77
CA GLY A 334 9.71 -13.39 1.51
C GLY A 334 8.82 -14.49 2.09
N GLY A 335 7.75 -14.03 2.74
CA GLY A 335 6.67 -14.86 3.23
C GLY A 335 5.81 -15.42 2.09
N VAL A 336 5.27 -16.60 2.28
CA VAL A 336 4.40 -17.25 1.31
C VAL A 336 3.33 -18.09 2.00
N ILE A 337 2.14 -18.18 1.42
CA ILE A 337 1.05 -19.04 1.89
C ILE A 337 0.47 -19.84 0.70
N ASP A 338 0.29 -21.13 0.88
CA ASP A 338 -0.29 -22.04 -0.11
C ASP A 338 -1.60 -22.62 0.44
N LEU A 339 -2.68 -22.29 -0.23
CA LEU A 339 -4.04 -22.72 0.09
C LEU A 339 -4.62 -23.69 -0.96
N SER A 340 -3.81 -24.13 -1.92
CA SER A 340 -4.25 -24.97 -3.05
C SER A 340 -4.76 -26.36 -2.65
N GLY A 341 -4.43 -26.81 -1.42
CA GLY A 341 -4.92 -28.08 -0.88
C GLY A 341 -6.40 -28.08 -0.44
N ASN A 342 -7.14 -26.98 -0.64
CA ASN A 342 -8.51 -26.82 -0.18
C ASN A 342 -9.53 -26.99 -1.29
N SER A 343 -10.65 -27.63 -0.99
CA SER A 343 -11.81 -27.72 -1.90
C SER A 343 -12.77 -26.52 -1.77
N ASP A 344 -12.61 -25.69 -0.75
CA ASP A 344 -13.40 -24.47 -0.58
C ASP A 344 -12.91 -23.40 -1.60
N PRO A 345 -13.80 -22.92 -2.49
CA PRO A 345 -13.40 -21.95 -3.52
C PRO A 345 -12.91 -20.63 -2.94
N ARG A 346 -13.27 -20.28 -1.70
CA ARG A 346 -12.78 -19.10 -1.00
C ARG A 346 -11.27 -19.14 -0.78
N ALA A 347 -10.69 -20.35 -0.68
CA ALA A 347 -9.24 -20.51 -0.49
C ALA A 347 -8.45 -20.06 -1.72
N ALA A 348 -8.86 -20.44 -2.92
CA ALA A 348 -8.21 -20.03 -4.16
C ALA A 348 -8.32 -18.51 -4.39
N GLU A 349 -9.49 -17.92 -4.10
CA GLU A 349 -9.67 -16.47 -4.21
C GLU A 349 -8.85 -15.71 -3.16
N LEU A 350 -8.75 -16.20 -1.92
CA LEU A 350 -7.91 -15.58 -0.90
C LEU A 350 -6.43 -15.63 -1.30
N GLU A 351 -5.95 -16.76 -1.78
CA GLU A 351 -4.58 -16.92 -2.26
C GLU A 351 -4.27 -15.97 -3.41
N ARG A 352 -5.17 -15.85 -4.38
CA ARG A 352 -5.03 -14.89 -5.48
C ARG A 352 -4.91 -13.45 -4.97
N ARG A 353 -5.79 -13.03 -4.05
CA ARG A 353 -5.73 -11.68 -3.44
C ARG A 353 -4.40 -11.43 -2.75
N ILE A 354 -3.88 -12.44 -2.05
CA ILE A 354 -2.61 -12.32 -1.35
C ILE A 354 -1.42 -12.15 -2.31
N VAL A 355 -1.30 -13.02 -3.31
CA VAL A 355 -0.18 -12.95 -4.27
C VAL A 355 -0.21 -11.64 -5.05
N LEU A 356 -1.38 -11.22 -5.53
CA LEU A 356 -1.53 -9.93 -6.23
C LEU A 356 -1.24 -8.76 -5.31
N SER A 357 -1.68 -8.79 -4.03
CA SER A 357 -1.38 -7.73 -3.08
C SER A 357 0.12 -7.63 -2.79
N GLN A 358 0.84 -8.75 -2.64
CA GLN A 358 2.29 -8.73 -2.46
C GLN A 358 3.00 -8.05 -3.64
N TYR A 359 2.62 -8.38 -4.87
CA TYR A 359 3.17 -7.76 -6.07
C TYR A 359 2.88 -6.25 -6.12
N LEU A 360 1.61 -5.86 -5.96
CA LEU A 360 1.19 -4.48 -6.07
C LEU A 360 1.80 -3.58 -4.98
N MET A 361 1.86 -4.07 -3.73
CA MET A 361 2.51 -3.33 -2.65
C MET A 361 4.00 -3.11 -2.97
N ALA A 362 4.70 -4.13 -3.53
CA ALA A 362 6.09 -3.99 -3.90
C ALA A 362 6.32 -3.01 -5.07
N VAL A 363 5.38 -2.94 -6.02
CA VAL A 363 5.44 -1.99 -7.15
C VAL A 363 5.17 -0.55 -6.71
N HIS A 364 4.24 -0.34 -5.74
CA HIS A 364 3.71 1.00 -5.47
C HIS A 364 4.15 1.60 -4.13
N ASP A 365 4.47 0.78 -3.11
CA ASP A 365 4.57 1.22 -1.72
C ASP A 365 5.88 0.81 -1.02
N SER A 366 6.83 0.19 -1.74
CA SER A 366 8.10 -0.25 -1.15
C SER A 366 9.22 0.81 -1.20
N GLY A 367 8.88 2.04 -1.54
CA GLY A 367 9.81 3.17 -1.65
C GLY A 367 10.37 3.67 -0.32
N PRO A 368 11.29 4.65 -0.37
CA PRO A 368 11.93 5.21 0.83
C PRO A 368 11.06 6.24 1.56
N LEU A 369 9.88 6.56 1.06
CA LEU A 369 8.97 7.55 1.62
C LEU A 369 7.62 6.94 1.98
N PRO A 370 6.89 7.47 2.97
CA PRO A 370 5.52 7.01 3.23
C PRO A 370 4.64 7.23 2.00
N PRO A 371 3.81 6.24 1.61
CA PRO A 371 3.00 6.38 0.40
C PRO A 371 1.75 7.23 0.59
N GLN A 372 1.18 7.71 -0.52
CA GLN A 372 -0.20 8.15 -0.59
C GLN A 372 -1.15 6.94 -0.62
N GLU A 373 -2.46 7.14 -0.41
CA GLU A 373 -3.45 6.03 -0.38
C GLU A 373 -3.47 5.19 -1.67
N THR A 374 -3.10 5.77 -2.80
CA THR A 374 -3.08 5.14 -4.11
C THR A 374 -1.70 4.65 -4.55
N GLY A 375 -0.72 4.68 -3.67
CA GLY A 375 0.67 4.36 -4.02
C GLY A 375 1.19 5.20 -5.20
N LEU A 376 2.00 4.63 -6.06
CA LEU A 376 2.47 5.26 -7.31
C LEU A 376 1.56 4.93 -8.52
N GLY A 377 0.29 4.63 -8.28
CA GLY A 377 -0.67 4.33 -9.35
C GLY A 377 -1.28 5.58 -9.96
N VAL A 378 -2.01 6.33 -9.15
CA VAL A 378 -2.62 7.62 -9.49
C VAL A 378 -2.51 8.55 -8.29
N ASN A 379 -2.78 9.84 -8.45
CA ASN A 379 -2.84 10.72 -7.28
C ASN A 379 -4.13 10.51 -6.46
N SER A 380 -3.99 10.73 -5.16
CA SER A 380 -5.09 10.97 -4.24
C SER A 380 -4.67 12.09 -3.29
N TRP A 381 -5.58 13.03 -3.02
CA TRP A 381 -5.31 14.11 -2.07
C TRP A 381 -4.00 14.87 -2.42
N TYR A 382 -3.85 15.28 -3.68
CA TYR A 382 -2.64 15.95 -4.22
C TYR A 382 -1.37 15.07 -4.22
N GLY A 383 -1.48 13.77 -4.02
CA GLY A 383 -0.32 12.87 -3.91
C GLY A 383 0.39 12.90 -2.55
N LYS A 384 -0.21 13.55 -1.53
CA LYS A 384 0.36 13.67 -0.19
C LYS A 384 0.45 12.32 0.52
N TYR A 385 1.44 12.16 1.40
CA TYR A 385 1.54 11.00 2.27
C TYR A 385 0.37 10.97 3.26
N HIS A 386 -0.26 9.82 3.39
CA HIS A 386 -1.32 9.59 4.38
C HIS A 386 -0.76 8.84 5.58
N MET A 387 -0.22 9.56 6.57
CA MET A 387 0.35 8.96 7.77
C MET A 387 -0.67 8.19 8.61
N GLU A 388 -1.96 8.53 8.50
CA GLU A 388 -3.01 7.74 9.13
C GLU A 388 -3.16 6.34 8.52
N MET A 389 -2.89 6.20 7.22
CA MET A 389 -2.94 4.92 6.51
C MET A 389 -1.59 4.19 6.55
N TYR A 390 -0.52 4.80 7.09
CA TYR A 390 0.83 4.27 7.02
C TYR A 390 0.94 2.86 7.64
N TRP A 391 0.20 2.56 8.71
CA TRP A 391 0.14 1.21 9.27
C TRP A 391 -0.32 0.18 8.23
N TRP A 392 -1.37 0.51 7.48
CA TRP A 392 -1.96 -0.37 6.46
C TRP A 392 -1.06 -0.56 5.23
N HIS A 393 -0.25 0.45 4.91
CA HIS A 393 0.75 0.36 3.83
C HIS A 393 2.00 -0.43 4.23
N ALA A 394 2.40 -0.43 5.50
CA ALA A 394 3.76 -0.77 5.89
C ALA A 394 3.89 -1.97 6.83
N ALA A 395 2.90 -2.24 7.71
CA ALA A 395 3.02 -3.28 8.73
C ALA A 395 3.27 -4.68 8.15
N HIS A 396 2.66 -4.97 7.01
CA HIS A 396 2.77 -6.28 6.36
C HIS A 396 4.22 -6.62 5.94
N TRP A 397 5.09 -5.65 5.64
CA TRP A 397 6.46 -5.94 5.19
C TRP A 397 7.22 -6.81 6.16
N ALA A 398 7.28 -6.40 7.43
CA ALA A 398 7.94 -7.19 8.46
C ALA A 398 7.24 -8.54 8.71
N LEU A 399 5.91 -8.57 8.60
CA LEU A 399 5.11 -9.78 8.80
C LEU A 399 5.32 -10.81 7.68
N TRP A 400 5.63 -10.36 6.46
CA TRP A 400 5.89 -11.18 5.28
C TRP A 400 7.37 -11.36 4.98
N GLY A 401 8.26 -11.13 5.98
CA GLY A 401 9.68 -11.45 5.88
C GLY A 401 10.52 -10.46 5.06
N HIS A 402 10.01 -9.25 4.82
CA HIS A 402 10.69 -8.14 4.15
C HIS A 402 10.86 -6.90 5.05
N PRO A 403 11.44 -7.04 6.27
CA PRO A 403 11.61 -5.90 7.17
C PRO A 403 12.44 -4.75 6.56
N GLU A 404 13.34 -5.05 5.63
CA GLU A 404 14.15 -4.07 4.91
C GLU A 404 13.30 -3.08 4.08
N LEU A 405 12.15 -3.51 3.56
CA LEU A 405 11.23 -2.62 2.83
C LEU A 405 10.49 -1.68 3.78
N LEU A 406 10.15 -2.15 4.99
CA LEU A 406 9.61 -1.27 6.03
C LEU A 406 10.66 -0.28 6.52
N GLU A 407 11.91 -0.74 6.72
CA GLU A 407 13.02 0.11 7.16
C GLU A 407 13.25 1.29 6.22
N ARG A 408 13.08 1.13 4.90
CA ARG A 408 13.26 2.21 3.91
C ARG A 408 12.39 3.42 4.22
N SER A 409 11.08 3.23 4.35
CA SER A 409 10.16 4.34 4.61
C SER A 409 10.17 4.79 6.07
N LEU A 410 10.43 3.92 7.03
CA LEU A 410 10.52 4.28 8.45
C LEU A 410 11.71 5.22 8.74
N ASP A 411 12.83 5.06 8.04
CA ASP A 411 14.00 5.94 8.16
C ASP A 411 13.70 7.40 7.80
N SER A 412 12.83 7.62 6.82
CA SER A 412 12.45 8.96 6.36
C SER A 412 11.74 9.78 7.45
N LEU A 413 11.12 9.13 8.43
CA LEU A 413 10.46 9.81 9.54
C LEU A 413 11.43 10.66 10.36
N THR A 414 12.73 10.35 10.36
CA THR A 414 13.75 11.16 11.03
C THR A 414 13.78 12.59 10.49
N GLN A 415 13.58 12.75 9.19
CA GLN A 415 13.55 14.08 8.54
C GLN A 415 12.27 14.86 8.87
N MET A 416 11.18 14.17 9.21
CA MET A 416 9.89 14.76 9.58
C MET A 416 9.80 15.12 11.07
N MET A 417 10.79 14.73 11.90
CA MET A 417 10.77 15.02 13.34
C MET A 417 10.83 16.52 13.67
N PRO A 418 11.68 17.37 13.01
CA PRO A 418 11.73 18.80 13.34
C PRO A 418 10.39 19.52 13.16
N PRO A 419 9.67 19.47 12.01
CA PRO A 419 8.35 20.07 11.89
C PRO A 419 7.33 19.44 12.84
N GLY A 420 7.41 18.14 13.10
CA GLY A 420 6.57 17.47 14.06
C GLY A 420 6.74 17.95 15.49
N ARG A 421 7.96 18.37 15.88
CA ARG A 421 8.21 19.01 17.19
C ARG A 421 7.58 20.39 17.28
N SER A 422 7.64 21.16 16.21
CA SER A 422 7.00 22.49 16.15
C SER A 422 5.50 22.38 16.29
N MET A 423 4.86 21.42 15.61
CA MET A 423 3.43 21.15 15.73
C MET A 423 3.05 20.68 17.15
N ALA A 424 3.83 19.79 17.74
CA ALA A 424 3.59 19.35 19.11
C ALA A 424 3.64 20.53 20.11
N ALA A 425 4.58 21.46 19.92
CA ALA A 425 4.72 22.65 20.78
C ALA A 425 3.51 23.58 20.67
N LEU A 426 2.93 23.77 19.46
CA LEU A 426 1.70 24.55 19.28
C LEU A 426 0.53 23.95 20.07
N GLU A 427 0.49 22.63 20.17
CA GLU A 427 -0.54 21.91 20.94
C GLU A 427 -0.22 21.84 22.45
N GLY A 428 0.85 22.47 22.89
CA GLY A 428 1.30 22.43 24.28
C GLY A 428 1.85 21.07 24.71
N ALA A 429 2.23 20.22 23.77
CA ALA A 429 2.83 18.91 24.00
C ALA A 429 4.36 18.93 23.72
N LYS A 430 5.06 17.90 24.18
CA LYS A 430 6.47 17.63 23.88
C LYS A 430 6.57 16.50 22.86
N GLY A 431 7.78 16.24 22.39
CA GLY A 431 8.02 15.13 21.48
C GLY A 431 7.71 15.49 20.04
N VAL A 432 7.14 14.56 19.29
CA VAL A 432 6.86 14.70 17.85
C VAL A 432 5.42 14.33 17.56
N LYS A 433 4.69 15.24 16.93
CA LYS A 433 3.38 14.98 16.34
C LYS A 433 3.57 14.52 14.89
N TRP A 434 2.89 13.46 14.53
CA TRP A 434 2.86 12.97 13.15
C TRP A 434 1.60 13.49 12.47
N SER A 435 1.80 14.26 11.39
CA SER A 435 0.70 14.81 10.58
C SER A 435 -0.22 13.70 10.06
N LYS A 436 -1.50 14.00 9.88
CA LYS A 436 -2.40 13.08 9.15
C LYS A 436 -1.95 12.96 7.71
N MET A 437 -1.74 14.09 7.07
CA MET A 437 -1.40 14.22 5.66
C MET A 437 -0.26 15.21 5.50
N THR A 438 0.79 14.80 4.81
CA THR A 438 2.01 15.59 4.63
C THR A 438 2.68 15.30 3.29
N ASP A 439 3.80 15.93 3.05
CA ASP A 439 4.69 15.78 1.91
C ASP A 439 6.14 15.59 2.42
N PRO A 440 7.17 15.57 1.56
CA PRO A 440 8.54 15.37 1.98
C PRO A 440 9.06 16.37 3.04
N SER A 441 8.41 17.53 3.19
CA SER A 441 8.78 18.50 4.23
C SER A 441 8.39 18.03 5.65
N GLY A 442 7.48 17.09 5.78
CA GLY A 442 6.92 16.65 7.07
C GLY A 442 5.91 17.61 7.69
N VAL A 443 5.62 18.73 7.01
CA VAL A 443 4.68 19.75 7.47
C VAL A 443 3.24 19.27 7.22
N GLU A 444 2.32 19.56 8.15
CA GLU A 444 0.90 19.22 8.00
C GLU A 444 0.33 19.88 6.75
N SER A 445 -0.36 19.09 5.92
CA SER A 445 -1.20 19.60 4.84
C SER A 445 -2.58 19.92 5.41
N PRO A 446 -2.90 21.19 5.67
CA PRO A 446 -4.03 21.52 6.54
C PRO A 446 -5.38 21.15 5.92
N SER A 447 -6.29 20.69 6.79
CA SER A 447 -7.68 20.38 6.42
C SER A 447 -8.58 20.56 7.64
N GLY A 448 -9.91 20.50 7.43
CA GLY A 448 -10.86 20.65 8.52
C GLY A 448 -10.80 19.53 9.58
N VAL A 449 -10.32 18.35 9.22
CA VAL A 449 -10.30 17.15 10.08
C VAL A 449 -8.89 16.72 10.43
N GLY A 450 -7.97 16.78 9.46
CA GLY A 450 -6.64 16.15 9.54
C GLY A 450 -5.84 16.52 10.80
N PRO A 451 -5.67 17.80 11.12
CA PRO A 451 -4.86 18.20 12.27
C PRO A 451 -5.37 17.70 13.63
N ALA A 452 -6.68 17.42 13.75
CA ALA A 452 -7.31 16.90 14.95
C ALA A 452 -7.36 15.37 15.03
N LEU A 453 -6.93 14.66 13.99
CA LEU A 453 -6.77 13.20 14.02
C LEU A 453 -5.49 12.81 14.76
N VAL A 454 -5.63 11.89 15.70
CA VAL A 454 -4.53 11.51 16.59
C VAL A 454 -4.29 9.99 16.65
N TRP A 455 -5.11 9.19 15.98
CA TRP A 455 -4.99 7.74 16.03
C TRP A 455 -3.73 7.20 15.35
N GLN A 456 -3.16 7.95 14.41
CA GLN A 456 -1.91 7.61 13.74
C GLN A 456 -0.66 7.85 14.59
N GLN A 457 -0.75 8.59 15.69
CA GLN A 457 0.41 8.95 16.49
C GLN A 457 1.24 7.74 16.93
N PRO A 458 0.66 6.60 17.34
CA PRO A 458 1.42 5.41 17.70
C PRO A 458 2.02 4.61 16.54
N HIS A 459 1.67 4.89 15.28
CA HIS A 459 2.13 4.08 14.14
C HIS A 459 3.64 3.91 14.07
N PRO A 460 4.48 4.95 14.25
CA PRO A 460 5.93 4.78 14.22
C PRO A 460 6.47 3.85 15.31
N ILE A 461 5.87 3.85 16.51
CA ILE A 461 6.23 2.90 17.58
C ILE A 461 5.87 1.48 17.17
N TYR A 462 4.68 1.28 16.58
CA TYR A 462 4.22 -0.04 16.13
C TYR A 462 5.14 -0.59 15.04
N LEU A 463 5.42 0.20 14.03
CA LEU A 463 6.25 -0.20 12.89
C LEU A 463 7.70 -0.47 13.31
N ALA A 464 8.27 0.37 14.18
CA ALA A 464 9.60 0.13 14.75
C ALA A 464 9.64 -1.18 15.57
N GLU A 465 8.58 -1.47 16.35
CA GLU A 465 8.47 -2.74 17.08
C GLU A 465 8.40 -3.94 16.12
N LEU A 466 7.70 -3.84 14.99
CA LEU A 466 7.69 -4.91 13.99
C LEU A 466 9.07 -5.17 13.38
N VAL A 467 9.82 -4.11 13.06
CA VAL A 467 11.23 -4.26 12.61
C VAL A 467 12.07 -4.92 13.67
N TYR A 468 11.95 -4.47 14.93
CA TYR A 468 12.70 -5.10 16.04
C TYR A 468 12.32 -6.57 16.22
N ARG A 469 11.06 -6.94 16.11
CA ARG A 469 10.60 -8.33 16.20
C ARG A 469 11.18 -9.22 15.11
N ALA A 470 11.37 -8.66 13.92
CA ALA A 470 12.00 -9.37 12.81
C ALA A 470 13.53 -9.51 12.96
N ARG A 471 14.21 -8.46 13.43
CA ARG A 471 15.68 -8.40 13.54
C ARG A 471 16.21 -8.91 14.89
N LYS A 472 15.54 -8.56 15.99
CA LYS A 472 15.88 -8.89 17.39
C LYS A 472 17.29 -8.49 17.79
N ASP A 473 17.78 -7.35 17.27
CA ASP A 473 19.15 -6.89 17.50
C ASP A 473 19.19 -5.50 18.15
N ARG A 474 20.34 -5.16 18.71
CA ARG A 474 20.60 -3.88 19.36
C ARG A 474 20.65 -2.73 18.35
N ALA A 475 21.11 -2.98 17.14
CA ALA A 475 21.25 -1.96 16.11
C ALA A 475 19.88 -1.36 15.73
N THR A 476 18.85 -2.19 15.63
CA THR A 476 17.46 -1.74 15.40
C THR A 476 16.95 -0.84 16.52
N LEU A 477 17.22 -1.21 17.78
CA LEU A 477 16.84 -0.38 18.92
C LEU A 477 17.54 0.99 18.89
N ASP A 478 18.85 1.00 18.62
CA ASP A 478 19.63 2.23 18.56
C ASP A 478 19.23 3.12 17.36
N ARG A 479 18.82 2.53 16.23
CA ARG A 479 18.36 3.23 15.03
C ARG A 479 17.06 3.98 15.25
N TYR A 480 16.07 3.36 15.88
CA TYR A 480 14.71 3.90 15.97
C TYR A 480 14.33 4.47 17.34
N LYS A 481 15.20 4.40 18.37
CA LYS A 481 14.89 4.90 19.72
C LYS A 481 14.40 6.35 19.74
N ASP A 482 14.98 7.23 18.92
CA ASP A 482 14.64 8.65 18.93
C ASP A 482 13.22 8.90 18.39
N ILE A 483 12.82 8.17 17.34
CA ILE A 483 11.45 8.19 16.82
C ILE A 483 10.48 7.64 17.87
N VAL A 484 10.79 6.47 18.45
CA VAL A 484 9.95 5.81 19.48
C VAL A 484 9.77 6.70 20.70
N PHE A 485 10.86 7.28 21.23
CA PHE A 485 10.81 8.08 22.44
C PHE A 485 10.14 9.43 22.23
N ALA A 486 10.44 10.11 21.11
CA ALA A 486 9.78 11.38 20.81
C ALA A 486 8.27 11.21 20.54
N THR A 487 7.86 10.10 19.93
CA THR A 487 6.45 9.74 19.79
C THR A 487 5.81 9.48 21.14
N ALA A 488 6.46 8.73 22.04
CA ALA A 488 5.95 8.46 23.39
C ALA A 488 5.86 9.72 24.25
N ASP A 489 6.82 10.67 24.11
CA ASP A 489 6.77 11.98 24.77
C ASP A 489 5.55 12.79 24.33
N TYR A 490 5.24 12.78 23.02
CA TYR A 490 4.03 13.45 22.53
C TYR A 490 2.77 12.82 23.14
N ILE A 491 2.63 11.50 23.05
CA ILE A 491 1.50 10.75 23.62
C ILE A 491 1.32 11.09 25.11
N ALA A 492 2.39 11.02 25.90
CA ALA A 492 2.33 11.21 27.35
C ALA A 492 2.09 12.67 27.79
N THR A 493 2.37 13.65 26.91
CA THR A 493 2.18 15.08 27.22
C THR A 493 0.97 15.69 26.53
N PHE A 494 0.37 15.00 25.56
CA PHE A 494 -0.89 15.41 24.95
C PHE A 494 -2.09 15.13 25.86
N VAL A 495 -2.09 14.00 26.58
CA VAL A 495 -3.15 13.65 27.56
C VAL A 495 -3.12 14.60 28.75
N ASP A 496 -4.27 14.84 29.38
CA ASP A 496 -4.41 15.70 30.54
C ASP A 496 -4.95 14.91 31.74
N TYR A 497 -4.45 15.24 32.92
CA TYR A 497 -4.94 14.63 34.18
C TYR A 497 -6.23 15.31 34.65
N ASP A 498 -7.32 14.57 34.62
CA ASP A 498 -8.59 15.01 35.20
C ASP A 498 -8.63 14.68 36.70
N ALA A 499 -8.51 15.70 37.54
CA ALA A 499 -8.47 15.52 38.99
C ALA A 499 -9.78 15.01 39.59
N ALA A 500 -10.93 15.29 38.98
CA ALA A 500 -12.22 14.80 39.42
C ALA A 500 -12.41 13.32 39.14
N ARG A 501 -11.93 12.90 37.97
CA ARG A 501 -11.96 11.50 37.50
C ARG A 501 -10.79 10.69 38.06
N LYS A 502 -9.70 11.34 38.48
CA LYS A 502 -8.43 10.76 38.94
C LYS A 502 -7.74 9.89 37.84
N GLU A 503 -7.89 10.30 36.59
CA GLU A 503 -7.33 9.59 35.43
C GLU A 503 -6.78 10.55 34.38
N TYR A 504 -5.91 10.07 33.50
CA TYR A 504 -5.53 10.80 32.29
C TYR A 504 -6.57 10.58 31.22
N VAL A 505 -7.03 11.66 30.61
CA VAL A 505 -8.03 11.67 29.55
C VAL A 505 -7.43 12.11 28.23
N LEU A 506 -8.00 11.60 27.13
CA LEU A 506 -7.61 11.95 25.78
C LEU A 506 -8.67 12.89 25.17
N GLY A 507 -8.28 14.13 24.94
CA GLY A 507 -9.20 15.21 24.52
C GLY A 507 -9.48 16.23 25.64
N PRO A 508 -10.23 17.31 25.36
CA PRO A 508 -10.74 17.73 24.06
C PRO A 508 -9.65 18.15 23.08
N GLY A 509 -10.06 18.57 21.86
CA GLY A 509 -9.14 18.99 20.81
C GLY A 509 -8.82 17.90 19.81
N LEU A 510 -9.66 16.88 19.67
CA LEU A 510 -9.44 15.79 18.74
C LEU A 510 -10.73 15.30 18.05
N ASN A 511 -10.56 14.60 16.94
CA ASN A 511 -11.58 13.78 16.30
C ASN A 511 -11.18 12.30 16.43
N SER A 512 -12.17 11.41 16.48
CA SER A 512 -11.94 9.96 16.45
C SER A 512 -11.51 9.47 15.06
N ALA A 513 -10.90 8.30 15.02
CA ALA A 513 -10.42 7.67 13.79
C ALA A 513 -11.49 7.45 12.70
N ASP A 514 -12.77 7.47 13.04
CA ASP A 514 -13.87 7.40 12.06
C ASP A 514 -14.27 8.75 11.46
N GLU A 515 -13.59 9.83 11.84
CA GLU A 515 -13.74 11.22 11.34
C GLU A 515 -15.15 11.83 11.49
N LYS A 516 -16.00 11.29 12.37
CA LYS A 516 -17.39 11.72 12.52
C LYS A 516 -17.60 12.76 13.59
N HIS A 517 -16.67 12.92 14.52
CA HIS A 517 -16.80 13.74 15.71
C HIS A 517 -16.18 15.11 15.51
N THR A 518 -16.88 15.98 14.80
CA THR A 518 -16.37 17.31 14.39
C THR A 518 -16.48 18.39 15.46
N ASP A 519 -17.21 18.15 16.56
CA ASP A 519 -17.25 19.05 17.72
C ASP A 519 -16.03 18.84 18.63
N LEU A 520 -14.88 19.31 18.14
CA LEU A 520 -13.57 19.06 18.75
C LEU A 520 -13.45 19.58 20.19
N ALA A 521 -14.26 20.59 20.56
CA ALA A 521 -14.21 21.19 21.89
C ALA A 521 -14.81 20.30 23.00
N HIS A 522 -15.63 19.33 22.62
CA HIS A 522 -16.35 18.49 23.60
C HIS A 522 -16.00 16.98 23.46
N ASN A 523 -15.17 16.61 22.49
CA ASN A 523 -14.77 15.22 22.28
C ASN A 523 -13.82 14.74 23.38
N LEU A 524 -14.13 13.59 23.99
CA LEU A 524 -13.33 13.03 25.07
C LEU A 524 -13.26 11.50 24.96
N ASN A 525 -12.09 10.97 25.19
CA ASN A 525 -11.79 9.56 25.31
C ASN A 525 -12.29 8.71 24.13
N PRO A 526 -11.72 8.91 22.91
CA PRO A 526 -11.99 8.02 21.79
C PRO A 526 -11.50 6.62 22.13
N THR A 527 -12.40 5.66 21.99
CA THR A 527 -12.28 4.31 22.57
C THR A 527 -11.08 3.55 22.02
N MET A 528 -10.86 3.60 20.69
CA MET A 528 -9.75 2.89 20.06
C MET A 528 -8.41 3.54 20.38
N GLU A 529 -8.35 4.85 20.33
CA GLU A 529 -7.15 5.64 20.59
C GLU A 529 -6.64 5.43 22.01
N LEU A 530 -7.51 5.37 23.02
CA LEU A 530 -7.11 5.07 24.40
C LEU A 530 -6.32 3.76 24.49
N ALA A 531 -6.81 2.69 23.87
CA ALA A 531 -6.14 1.39 23.88
C ALA A 531 -4.82 1.44 23.13
N TYR A 532 -4.79 2.11 21.97
CA TYR A 532 -3.60 2.18 21.14
C TYR A 532 -2.49 3.04 21.76
N TRP A 533 -2.86 4.17 22.35
CA TRP A 533 -1.92 5.05 23.01
C TRP A 533 -1.30 4.41 24.27
N LYS A 534 -2.12 3.70 25.05
CA LYS A 534 -1.61 2.92 26.20
C LYS A 534 -0.62 1.85 25.74
N TRP A 535 -0.97 1.06 24.72
CA TRP A 535 -0.11 0.03 24.15
C TRP A 535 1.22 0.62 23.63
N ALA A 536 1.17 1.78 23.00
CA ALA A 536 2.36 2.45 22.47
C ALA A 536 3.32 2.88 23.59
N LEU A 537 2.79 3.47 24.68
CA LEU A 537 3.60 3.84 25.86
C LEU A 537 4.19 2.59 26.53
N GLU A 538 3.43 1.51 26.67
CA GLU A 538 3.93 0.23 27.20
C GLU A 538 5.09 -0.30 26.34
N THR A 539 4.93 -0.25 25.02
CA THR A 539 5.96 -0.68 24.05
C THR A 539 7.21 0.21 24.15
N ALA A 540 7.05 1.53 24.22
CA ALA A 540 8.17 2.46 24.39
C ALA A 540 8.93 2.22 25.72
N GLN A 541 8.23 1.90 26.81
CA GLN A 541 8.87 1.49 28.07
C GLN A 541 9.67 0.19 27.89
N GLN A 542 9.16 -0.79 27.16
CA GLN A 542 9.92 -2.02 26.85
C GLN A 542 11.18 -1.71 26.04
N TRP A 543 11.13 -0.75 25.11
CA TRP A 543 12.31 -0.29 24.37
C TRP A 543 13.37 0.29 25.29
N ARG A 544 12.98 1.13 26.28
CA ARG A 544 13.92 1.63 27.31
C ARG A 544 14.58 0.49 28.08
N ILE A 545 13.79 -0.49 28.53
CA ILE A 545 14.30 -1.68 29.26
C ILE A 545 15.28 -2.47 28.39
N ARG A 546 14.94 -2.76 27.13
CA ARG A 546 15.83 -3.46 26.18
C ARG A 546 17.14 -2.69 25.92
N LEU A 547 17.10 -1.38 25.99
CA LEU A 547 18.27 -0.49 25.88
C LEU A 547 19.07 -0.36 27.17
N GLY A 548 18.61 -0.92 28.29
CA GLY A 548 19.24 -0.78 29.61
C GLY A 548 18.97 0.58 30.28
N LEU A 549 17.94 1.32 29.82
CA LEU A 549 17.55 2.59 30.37
C LEU A 549 16.47 2.41 31.47
N PRO A 550 16.43 3.28 32.48
CA PRO A 550 15.34 3.25 33.48
C PRO A 550 14.01 3.58 32.80
N PRO A 551 12.88 3.05 33.31
CA PRO A 551 11.55 3.45 32.85
C PRO A 551 11.35 4.96 32.97
N ASP A 552 10.64 5.55 32.01
CA ASP A 552 10.24 6.95 32.07
C ASP A 552 9.12 7.12 33.12
N PRO A 553 9.26 8.01 34.11
CA PRO A 553 8.29 8.14 35.19
C PRO A 553 6.98 8.81 34.75
N LEU A 554 6.97 9.66 33.70
CA LEU A 554 5.74 10.25 33.18
C LEU A 554 4.94 9.20 32.42
N TRP A 555 5.61 8.49 31.50
CA TRP A 555 4.95 7.43 30.73
C TRP A 555 4.36 6.36 31.68
N ALA A 556 5.10 5.97 32.72
CA ALA A 556 4.61 5.02 33.73
C ALA A 556 3.34 5.52 34.45
N ARG A 557 3.30 6.81 34.82
CA ARG A 557 2.09 7.40 35.46
C ARG A 557 0.90 7.42 34.49
N VAL A 558 1.13 7.78 33.21
CA VAL A 558 0.05 7.78 32.21
C VAL A 558 -0.46 6.37 31.97
N ILE A 559 0.42 5.38 31.76
CA ILE A 559 0.03 3.96 31.56
C ILE A 559 -0.84 3.47 32.71
N ALA A 560 -0.47 3.81 33.95
CA ALA A 560 -1.17 3.33 35.15
C ALA A 560 -2.54 3.97 35.34
N ASN A 561 -2.77 5.16 34.81
CA ASN A 561 -3.95 5.99 35.13
C ASN A 561 -4.68 6.54 33.91
N ILE A 562 -4.37 6.10 32.68
CA ILE A 562 -5.13 6.52 31.50
C ILE A 562 -6.52 5.91 31.53
N ALA A 563 -7.52 6.68 31.10
CA ALA A 563 -8.90 6.23 30.98
C ALA A 563 -9.00 4.91 30.21
N THR A 564 -9.95 4.07 30.56
CA THR A 564 -10.16 2.79 29.91
C THR A 564 -11.19 2.90 28.78
N PRO A 565 -11.07 2.11 27.71
CA PRO A 565 -12.09 2.03 26.66
C PRO A 565 -13.49 1.80 27.23
N THR A 566 -14.44 2.65 26.83
CA THR A 566 -15.81 2.64 27.36
C THR A 566 -16.63 1.52 26.75
N VAL A 567 -17.34 0.76 27.59
CA VAL A 567 -18.38 -0.20 27.16
C VAL A 567 -19.75 0.37 27.46
N ARG A 568 -20.65 0.40 26.47
CA ARG A 568 -22.06 0.78 26.63
C ARG A 568 -22.98 -0.21 25.97
N ASN A 569 -24.02 -0.64 26.66
CA ASN A 569 -24.98 -1.60 26.12
C ASN A 569 -24.32 -2.87 25.55
N GLY A 570 -23.20 -3.29 26.17
CA GLY A 570 -22.44 -4.46 25.77
C GLY A 570 -21.66 -4.32 24.45
N ILE A 571 -21.36 -3.09 24.00
CA ILE A 571 -20.54 -2.80 22.84
C ILE A 571 -19.51 -1.70 23.12
N TYR A 572 -18.55 -1.53 22.23
CA TYR A 572 -17.59 -0.43 22.20
C TYR A 572 -18.06 0.66 21.22
N PRO A 573 -18.53 1.83 21.67
CA PRO A 573 -18.79 2.99 20.83
C PRO A 573 -17.46 3.66 20.41
N ALA A 574 -17.51 4.58 19.42
CA ALA A 574 -16.32 5.31 18.99
C ALA A 574 -15.75 6.22 20.10
N MET A 575 -16.62 6.82 20.89
CA MET A 575 -16.27 7.85 21.88
C MET A 575 -16.95 7.61 23.22
N GLU A 576 -16.30 8.07 24.30
CA GLU A 576 -16.97 8.22 25.59
C GLU A 576 -17.90 9.44 25.59
N ILE A 577 -17.41 10.60 25.15
CA ILE A 577 -18.16 11.83 24.96
C ILE A 577 -17.89 12.35 23.54
N PRO A 578 -18.93 12.61 22.73
CA PRO A 578 -20.36 12.52 23.05
C PRO A 578 -20.82 11.10 23.38
N VAL A 579 -21.92 11.01 24.12
CA VAL A 579 -22.49 9.69 24.49
C VAL A 579 -23.09 9.01 23.26
N GLU A 580 -22.51 7.89 22.88
CA GLU A 580 -22.95 7.09 21.75
C GLU A 580 -23.38 5.69 22.18
N ASN A 581 -24.35 5.14 21.43
CA ASN A 581 -24.85 3.78 21.62
C ASN A 581 -24.66 2.89 20.37
N SER A 582 -24.01 3.42 19.34
CA SER A 582 -23.69 2.70 18.11
C SER A 582 -22.25 2.19 18.14
N PRO A 583 -21.97 0.99 17.63
CA PRO A 583 -20.62 0.50 17.53
C PRO A 583 -19.85 1.25 16.43
N SER A 584 -18.53 1.34 16.58
CA SER A 584 -17.63 1.82 15.52
C SER A 584 -16.76 0.66 15.01
N THR A 585 -16.63 0.56 13.69
CA THR A 585 -15.69 -0.40 13.06
C THR A 585 -14.26 -0.18 13.56
N MET A 586 -13.87 1.07 13.81
CA MET A 586 -12.52 1.42 14.27
C MET A 586 -12.17 0.77 15.62
N THR A 587 -13.14 0.53 16.48
CA THR A 587 -12.89 -0.09 17.80
C THR A 587 -12.43 -1.54 17.69
N THR A 588 -12.67 -2.22 16.56
CA THR A 588 -12.16 -3.58 16.33
C THR A 588 -10.64 -3.64 16.23
N PHE A 589 -9.95 -2.53 15.92
CA PHE A 589 -8.49 -2.44 15.94
C PHE A 589 -7.89 -2.81 17.30
N MET A 590 -8.58 -2.48 18.40
CA MET A 590 -8.12 -2.75 19.76
C MET A 590 -7.89 -4.25 20.03
N PHE A 591 -8.57 -5.12 19.30
CA PHE A 591 -8.48 -6.56 19.49
C PHE A 591 -7.96 -7.30 18.24
N GLY A 592 -8.00 -6.66 17.07
CA GLY A 592 -7.46 -7.20 15.82
C GLY A 592 -5.96 -6.96 15.70
N ALA A 593 -5.55 -5.72 15.47
CA ALA A 593 -4.15 -5.33 15.31
C ALA A 593 -3.40 -5.23 16.64
N LEU A 594 -4.08 -4.86 17.73
CA LEU A 594 -3.52 -4.82 19.08
C LEU A 594 -3.79 -6.13 19.85
N PRO A 595 -3.00 -6.43 20.89
CA PRO A 595 -3.15 -7.66 21.67
C PRO A 595 -4.44 -7.77 22.49
N GLY A 596 -5.31 -6.76 22.51
CA GLY A 596 -6.58 -6.79 23.23
C GLY A 596 -6.47 -6.83 24.75
N ARG A 597 -5.37 -6.35 25.33
CA ARG A 597 -5.17 -6.35 26.79
C ARG A 597 -6.20 -5.44 27.48
N GLY A 598 -6.93 -6.01 28.43
CA GLY A 598 -7.98 -5.28 29.16
C GLY A 598 -9.26 -5.03 28.37
N ILE A 599 -9.40 -5.60 27.19
CA ILE A 599 -10.61 -5.51 26.35
C ILE A 599 -11.58 -6.64 26.75
N ASP A 600 -12.84 -6.28 27.01
CA ASP A 600 -13.93 -7.23 27.24
C ASP A 600 -14.24 -7.97 25.92
N LYS A 601 -14.01 -9.28 25.91
CA LYS A 601 -14.18 -10.11 24.72
C LYS A 601 -15.63 -10.23 24.27
N ASP A 602 -16.58 -10.24 25.20
CA ASP A 602 -17.99 -10.36 24.86
C ASP A 602 -18.52 -9.05 24.29
N ALA A 603 -18.13 -7.91 24.88
CA ALA A 603 -18.41 -6.60 24.31
C ALA A 603 -17.75 -6.42 22.91
N MET A 604 -16.52 -6.93 22.73
CA MET A 604 -15.85 -6.88 21.43
C MET A 604 -16.53 -7.78 20.40
N ARG A 605 -16.97 -8.97 20.78
CA ARG A 605 -17.75 -9.86 19.90
C ARG A 605 -19.07 -9.23 19.48
N ASN A 606 -19.81 -8.64 20.44
CA ASN A 606 -21.03 -7.92 20.14
C ASN A 606 -20.78 -6.74 19.20
N THR A 607 -19.67 -5.99 19.42
CA THR A 607 -19.26 -4.90 18.56
C THR A 607 -18.98 -5.42 17.14
N LEU A 608 -18.13 -6.44 17.01
CA LEU A 608 -17.77 -7.04 15.73
C LEU A 608 -19.02 -7.51 14.96
N HIS A 609 -19.91 -8.27 15.60
CA HIS A 609 -21.12 -8.77 14.94
C HIS A 609 -22.04 -7.64 14.49
N ARG A 610 -22.17 -6.56 15.26
CA ARG A 610 -22.98 -5.41 14.86
C ARG A 610 -22.37 -4.66 13.67
N VAL A 611 -21.08 -4.40 13.67
CA VAL A 611 -20.42 -3.71 12.54
C VAL A 611 -20.29 -4.59 11.31
N ALA A 612 -20.23 -5.92 11.45
CA ALA A 612 -20.16 -6.86 10.34
C ALA A 612 -21.54 -7.14 9.70
N HIS A 613 -22.64 -6.96 10.42
CA HIS A 613 -24.01 -7.25 9.95
C HIS A 613 -24.85 -6.00 9.64
N ALA A 614 -24.55 -4.85 10.26
CA ALA A 614 -25.19 -3.60 9.87
C ALA A 614 -24.71 -3.23 8.49
N ASP A 615 -25.49 -2.78 7.54
CA ASP A 615 -25.16 -2.26 6.19
C ASP A 615 -23.65 -2.09 5.85
N ALA A 616 -22.84 -2.58 6.71
CA ALA A 616 -21.44 -2.33 6.91
C ALA A 616 -20.53 -3.02 5.90
N PRO A 617 -20.73 -4.25 5.41
CA PRO A 617 -19.78 -4.78 4.43
C PRO A 617 -19.82 -3.98 3.13
N GLN A 618 -20.95 -3.39 2.78
CA GLN A 618 -21.09 -2.59 1.56
C GLN A 618 -20.51 -1.17 1.72
N ASN A 619 -20.53 -0.62 2.92
CA ASN A 619 -20.03 0.73 3.23
C ASN A 619 -18.69 0.72 3.99
N ALA A 620 -18.23 -0.43 4.47
CA ALA A 620 -16.93 -0.53 5.13
C ALA A 620 -15.80 -0.25 4.12
N VAL A 621 -14.89 0.64 4.50
CA VAL A 621 -13.62 0.75 3.79
C VAL A 621 -12.91 -0.59 3.81
N THR A 622 -12.29 -0.99 2.72
CA THR A 622 -11.72 -2.33 2.54
C THR A 622 -10.69 -2.70 3.61
N TRP A 623 -9.86 -1.77 4.10
CA TRP A 623 -8.98 -2.02 5.25
C TRP A 623 -9.76 -2.28 6.54
N GLY A 624 -10.98 -1.76 6.67
CA GLY A 624 -11.88 -2.07 7.79
C GLY A 624 -12.31 -3.53 7.79
N THR A 625 -12.53 -4.15 6.62
CA THR A 625 -12.83 -5.59 6.55
C THR A 625 -11.65 -6.44 7.01
N ALA A 626 -10.41 -6.05 6.68
CA ALA A 626 -9.20 -6.70 7.18
C ALA A 626 -9.06 -6.58 8.71
N MET A 627 -9.34 -5.41 9.25
CA MET A 627 -9.34 -5.15 10.70
C MET A 627 -10.39 -6.01 11.43
N MET A 628 -11.60 -6.07 10.92
CA MET A 628 -12.65 -6.95 11.45
C MET A 628 -12.27 -8.43 11.33
N ALA A 629 -11.62 -8.84 10.23
CA ALA A 629 -11.15 -10.22 10.04
C ALA A 629 -10.09 -10.62 11.08
N MET A 630 -9.14 -9.74 11.38
CA MET A 630 -8.16 -9.96 12.46
C MET A 630 -8.86 -10.13 13.83
N THR A 631 -9.87 -9.29 14.09
CA THR A 631 -10.68 -9.40 15.33
C THR A 631 -11.46 -10.71 15.38
N ALA A 632 -12.10 -11.10 14.29
CA ALA A 632 -12.83 -12.38 14.18
C ALA A 632 -11.90 -13.57 14.43
N ALA A 633 -10.70 -13.56 13.83
CA ALA A 633 -9.71 -14.60 14.04
C ALA A 633 -9.31 -14.73 15.52
N ARG A 634 -9.03 -13.62 16.20
CA ARG A 634 -8.69 -13.63 17.65
C ARG A 634 -9.87 -14.01 18.55
N LEU A 635 -11.11 -13.79 18.10
CA LEU A 635 -12.33 -14.24 18.79
C LEU A 635 -12.70 -15.70 18.50
N ASN A 636 -11.85 -16.42 17.71
CA ASN A 636 -12.08 -17.81 17.28
C ASN A 636 -13.33 -17.95 16.38
N GLU A 637 -13.49 -16.99 15.46
CA GLU A 637 -14.55 -16.97 14.43
C GLU A 637 -13.93 -16.98 13.01
N PRO A 638 -13.20 -18.04 12.64
CA PRO A 638 -12.39 -18.05 11.42
C PRO A 638 -13.22 -17.98 10.14
N ASP A 639 -14.43 -18.56 10.11
CA ASP A 639 -15.30 -18.47 8.94
C ASP A 639 -15.77 -17.05 8.67
N LEU A 640 -16.07 -16.26 9.72
CA LEU A 640 -16.37 -14.85 9.60
C LEU A 640 -15.14 -14.08 9.10
N ALA A 641 -13.93 -14.40 9.60
CA ALA A 641 -12.70 -13.79 9.12
C ALA A 641 -12.50 -14.01 7.62
N ILE A 642 -12.65 -15.25 7.14
CA ILE A 642 -12.58 -15.57 5.70
C ILE A 642 -13.65 -14.81 4.91
N GLN A 643 -14.90 -14.80 5.39
CA GLN A 643 -15.98 -14.08 4.72
C GLN A 643 -15.68 -12.59 4.57
N LEU A 644 -15.12 -11.95 5.59
CA LEU A 644 -14.72 -10.53 5.56
C LEU A 644 -13.60 -10.27 4.56
N LEU A 645 -12.65 -11.21 4.37
CA LEU A 645 -11.53 -11.03 3.44
C LEU A 645 -11.88 -11.30 1.98
N VAL A 646 -12.79 -12.26 1.69
CA VAL A 646 -13.12 -12.63 0.31
C VAL A 646 -14.52 -12.24 -0.12
N GLY A 647 -15.29 -11.56 0.74
CA GLY A 647 -16.62 -11.07 0.41
C GLY A 647 -16.62 -10.21 -0.86
N LYS A 648 -17.75 -10.22 -1.56
CA LYS A 648 -17.99 -9.32 -2.69
C LYS A 648 -18.62 -8.04 -2.16
N TYR A 649 -17.92 -6.93 -2.33
CA TYR A 649 -18.36 -5.62 -1.89
C TYR A 649 -18.50 -4.73 -3.11
N ASP A 650 -19.71 -4.33 -3.47
CA ASP A 650 -19.99 -3.54 -4.69
C ASP A 650 -19.29 -2.17 -4.65
N GLN A 651 -19.16 -1.59 -3.45
CA GLN A 651 -18.48 -0.29 -3.27
C GLN A 651 -16.95 -0.39 -3.24
N ASN A 652 -16.41 -1.59 -3.04
CA ASN A 652 -14.97 -1.83 -2.88
C ASN A 652 -14.58 -3.15 -3.58
N PRO A 653 -14.76 -3.25 -4.90
CA PRO A 653 -14.44 -4.49 -5.62
C PRO A 653 -12.93 -4.77 -5.62
N PHE A 654 -12.58 -6.04 -5.53
CA PHE A 654 -11.23 -6.51 -5.85
C PHE A 654 -11.15 -6.82 -7.34
N ARG A 655 -10.37 -6.06 -8.08
CA ARG A 655 -10.25 -6.17 -9.55
C ARG A 655 -9.46 -7.41 -9.98
N ALA A 656 -9.57 -7.77 -11.25
CA ALA A 656 -8.76 -8.84 -11.85
C ALA A 656 -7.25 -8.51 -11.77
N SER A 657 -6.88 -7.25 -11.96
CA SER A 657 -5.52 -6.72 -11.82
C SER A 657 -4.97 -6.73 -10.38
N GLY A 658 -5.81 -7.01 -9.38
CA GLY A 658 -5.39 -7.02 -7.96
C GLY A 658 -5.68 -5.73 -7.20
N TYR A 659 -6.03 -4.65 -7.87
CA TYR A 659 -6.37 -3.40 -7.20
C TYR A 659 -7.74 -3.47 -6.51
N THR A 660 -7.81 -2.78 -5.39
CA THR A 660 -9.08 -2.46 -4.75
C THR A 660 -9.50 -1.05 -5.09
N VAL A 661 -10.75 -0.73 -4.90
CA VAL A 661 -11.32 0.57 -5.21
C VAL A 661 -11.99 1.13 -3.96
N ARG A 662 -11.84 2.43 -3.70
CA ARG A 662 -12.62 3.17 -2.73
C ARG A 662 -12.98 4.52 -3.35
N ARG A 663 -14.27 4.80 -3.57
CA ARG A 663 -14.69 6.03 -4.28
C ARG A 663 -14.00 6.14 -5.66
N PRO A 664 -14.53 5.51 -6.70
CA PRO A 664 -13.88 5.42 -8.02
C PRO A 664 -13.36 6.74 -8.59
N GLU A 665 -14.04 7.85 -8.27
CA GLU A 665 -13.69 9.20 -8.78
C GLU A 665 -12.47 9.83 -8.08
N GLN A 666 -12.05 9.29 -6.91
CA GLN A 666 -10.96 9.84 -6.11
C GLN A 666 -9.83 8.84 -5.88
N THR A 667 -10.19 7.59 -5.62
CA THR A 667 -9.26 6.51 -5.28
C THR A 667 -9.61 5.23 -6.05
N PRO A 668 -9.43 5.23 -7.39
CA PRO A 668 -9.69 4.06 -8.24
C PRO A 668 -8.75 2.88 -7.95
N MET A 669 -7.66 3.14 -7.25
CA MET A 669 -6.75 2.19 -6.59
C MET A 669 -6.70 2.53 -5.10
N TYR A 670 -6.69 1.52 -4.22
CA TYR A 670 -6.70 1.77 -2.78
C TYR A 670 -5.80 0.81 -2.02
N MET A 671 -4.52 1.14 -1.95
CA MET A 671 -3.44 0.27 -1.44
C MET A 671 -3.55 -0.10 0.04
N PRO A 672 -4.12 0.74 0.97
CA PRO A 672 -4.34 0.34 2.36
C PRO A 672 -5.13 -0.96 2.53
N ALA A 673 -6.00 -1.29 1.59
CA ALA A 673 -6.72 -2.55 1.61
C ALA A 673 -5.83 -3.74 1.31
N ASN A 674 -4.96 -3.63 0.29
CA ASN A 674 -4.02 -4.68 -0.09
C ASN A 674 -3.07 -5.01 1.08
N GLY A 675 -2.45 -4.01 1.71
CA GLY A 675 -1.59 -4.20 2.89
C GLY A 675 -2.37 -4.68 4.11
N GLY A 676 -3.63 -4.25 4.27
CA GLY A 676 -4.54 -4.73 5.32
C GLY A 676 -4.82 -6.22 5.20
N TRP A 677 -5.12 -6.73 4.00
CA TRP A 677 -5.30 -8.17 3.77
C TRP A 677 -4.04 -8.97 4.05
N LEU A 678 -2.87 -8.48 3.62
CA LEU A 678 -1.60 -9.12 3.93
C LEU A 678 -1.38 -9.21 5.45
N SER A 679 -1.66 -8.13 6.19
CA SER A 679 -1.54 -8.11 7.65
C SER A 679 -2.52 -9.09 8.34
N ALA A 680 -3.77 -9.13 7.87
CA ALA A 680 -4.79 -10.02 8.42
C ALA A 680 -4.44 -11.50 8.17
N VAL A 681 -3.98 -11.84 6.97
CA VAL A 681 -3.60 -13.22 6.64
C VAL A 681 -2.34 -13.65 7.40
N ALA A 682 -1.36 -12.75 7.58
CA ALA A 682 -0.18 -13.03 8.42
C ALA A 682 -0.60 -13.36 9.86
N LEU A 683 -1.51 -12.57 10.46
CA LEU A 683 -2.07 -12.87 11.78
C LEU A 683 -2.79 -14.22 11.80
N MET A 684 -3.63 -14.49 10.80
CA MET A 684 -4.40 -15.74 10.74
C MET A 684 -3.50 -16.97 10.59
N ALA A 685 -2.40 -16.85 9.86
CA ALA A 685 -1.47 -17.96 9.58
C ALA A 685 -0.41 -18.13 10.68
N ALA A 686 0.37 -17.09 10.96
CA ALA A 686 1.47 -17.14 11.94
C ALA A 686 1.01 -16.90 13.38
N GLY A 687 -0.24 -16.43 13.57
CA GLY A 687 -0.82 -16.17 14.89
C GLY A 687 -0.38 -14.83 15.50
N TRP A 688 -0.41 -14.78 16.82
CA TRP A 688 -0.10 -13.60 17.63
C TRP A 688 0.51 -14.02 18.97
N ASP A 689 1.07 -13.07 19.70
CA ASP A 689 1.70 -13.33 20.99
C ASP A 689 0.75 -14.04 21.95
N GLY A 690 1.25 -15.15 22.54
CA GLY A 690 0.52 -15.93 23.55
C GLY A 690 -0.47 -16.95 22.99
N VAL A 691 -0.63 -17.06 21.67
CA VAL A 691 -1.43 -18.14 21.08
C VAL A 691 -0.56 -19.40 20.90
N VAL A 692 -0.75 -20.36 21.80
CA VAL A 692 0.03 -21.60 21.83
C VAL A 692 -0.91 -22.82 21.84
N ASP A 693 -0.39 -23.93 21.35
CA ASP A 693 -1.05 -25.24 21.42
C ASP A 693 -0.92 -25.89 22.81
N ASN A 694 -1.39 -27.11 22.97
CA ASN A 694 -1.34 -27.86 24.22
C ASN A 694 0.10 -28.19 24.67
N ASP A 695 1.06 -28.14 23.77
CA ASP A 695 2.49 -28.37 24.05
C ASP A 695 3.26 -27.05 24.31
N GLY A 696 2.58 -25.91 24.32
CA GLY A 696 3.17 -24.59 24.51
C GLY A 696 3.92 -24.05 23.29
N LYS A 697 3.74 -24.66 22.10
CA LYS A 697 4.28 -24.17 20.85
C LYS A 697 3.30 -23.20 20.18
N PRO A 698 3.77 -22.26 19.33
CA PRO A 698 2.88 -21.44 18.54
C PRO A 698 1.85 -22.29 17.76
N THR A 699 0.58 -21.95 17.89
CA THR A 699 -0.50 -22.67 17.19
C THR A 699 -0.36 -22.41 15.69
N HIS A 700 -0.38 -23.48 14.89
CA HIS A 700 -0.33 -23.35 13.43
C HIS A 700 -1.66 -22.87 12.88
N ALA A 701 -1.63 -21.80 12.08
CA ALA A 701 -2.78 -21.22 11.39
C ALA A 701 -4.02 -20.99 12.29
N PRO A 702 -3.88 -20.33 13.46
CA PRO A 702 -4.94 -20.26 14.47
C PRO A 702 -6.18 -19.47 14.00
N GLY A 703 -6.06 -18.61 13.01
CA GLY A 703 -7.13 -17.80 12.48
C GLY A 703 -7.85 -18.41 11.29
N PHE A 704 -7.47 -19.60 10.83
CA PHE A 704 -8.11 -20.28 9.73
C PHE A 704 -9.11 -21.36 10.22
N PRO A 705 -10.14 -21.68 9.41
CA PRO A 705 -11.03 -22.82 9.71
C PRO A 705 -10.21 -24.11 9.84
N LYS A 706 -10.52 -24.94 10.83
CA LYS A 706 -9.81 -26.20 11.08
C LYS A 706 -9.90 -27.20 9.92
N SER A 707 -10.88 -27.04 9.05
CA SER A 707 -11.04 -27.84 7.83
C SER A 707 -10.09 -27.43 6.70
N TRP A 708 -9.45 -26.27 6.81
CA TRP A 708 -8.57 -25.79 5.78
C TRP A 708 -7.16 -26.36 5.95
N HIS A 709 -6.57 -26.77 4.83
CA HIS A 709 -5.16 -27.11 4.74
C HIS A 709 -4.36 -25.84 4.43
N VAL A 710 -3.67 -25.32 5.44
CA VAL A 710 -2.89 -24.06 5.33
C VAL A 710 -1.41 -24.41 5.43
N ARG A 711 -0.64 -24.03 4.42
CA ARG A 711 0.83 -24.11 4.42
C ARG A 711 1.38 -22.72 4.28
N TYR A 712 2.36 -22.35 5.09
CA TYR A 712 3.04 -21.06 4.98
C TYR A 712 4.52 -21.16 5.36
N GLU A 713 5.31 -20.23 4.85
CA GLU A 713 6.73 -20.08 5.14
C GLU A 713 7.05 -18.61 5.40
N ASN A 714 8.00 -18.33 6.28
CA ASN A 714 8.56 -16.99 6.56
C ASN A 714 7.55 -15.91 6.97
N LEU A 715 6.38 -16.28 7.50
CA LEU A 715 5.45 -15.33 8.12
C LEU A 715 5.81 -15.11 9.60
N GLN A 716 5.61 -13.88 10.07
CA GLN A 716 5.84 -13.49 11.47
C GLN A 716 4.52 -13.24 12.19
N PRO A 717 4.43 -13.62 13.50
CA PRO A 717 3.25 -13.34 14.31
C PRO A 717 3.14 -11.84 14.66
N LEU A 718 1.90 -11.36 14.81
CA LEU A 718 1.63 -10.03 15.34
C LEU A 718 1.86 -9.98 16.86
N PRO A 719 2.00 -8.75 17.43
CA PRO A 719 2.00 -8.55 18.89
C PRO A 719 0.76 -9.07 19.59
#